data_68444992a383cb854653749a470aa7f4
#
_entry.id   68444992a383cb854653749a470aa7f4
#
_cell.length_a   1.000
_cell.length_b   1.000
_cell.length_c   1.000
_cell.angle_alpha   90.00
_cell.angle_beta   90.00
_cell.angle_gamma   90.00
#
_symmetry.space_group_name_H-M   'P 1'
#
loop_
_entity.id
_entity.type
_entity.pdbx_description
1 polymer ?
#
loop_
_entity_poly.entity_id
_entity_poly.type
_entity_poly.pdbx_seq_one_letter_code
_entity_poly.pdbx_strand_id
1 'polypeptide(L)'
;MLRSMTKIRQLLFILLSAVLCHIQLIANAQTANEIKGQVNDENGQPVAYASVSAKNQGTGRTTNTQTDSLGIFTYHNLPAGGPYSFIVSHVGFQTQTLSGYNIKTDADISLLIKLKAVENGLNEIIVTGRAGALNRTKLQTSYSVTSIGYNALSLQGPTSVTESLKSVPGFWVEASGGEASGNVRARGVPVDGFGSIQLLEDGIPVQHDPALGYLNADQAFRFDETIQSIEVVRGGPSSVFYSNAPAGAVNYIPRAVGDKTEGIFKLSVGDDNLNREDFWIGAPVGDGWKLATGGFYRTGSGARNPGYTGNRGGQIRASLGKSWEKTSLNIDYKQLNDDVVFYTDMPMTYNSKGKIVAVPGYNGNYGAIAGPETERMNMIQGDSSLYHYDNTVGTSVNRSQVTIKFQTELSNDWVLKNSLRYSNMQTQRNGVYALNLLTADSFYKAQSSLLSQAPGASQLGFQYATTGTAFNNANQNGNGLVIQGGLRGITMPQTEVDNDLHLSHVFYTGSSKHDFNFGYYYAHFNQNFSRYSSKVYLDVQNHSRLLNIVGEDANGNVVHTFSNNGVSQYGYEWADANGEQTTNALYVSDEWQITHALRIDGGVRWEYAQTDGVVEQSKTVNLGTYATSQITWGNGEWLGYDHHFDYTTWTLGADYQLSDNMGLFGRYTSAARIPGFGTYYTNVSSTAVTQTMQLGEAGFKYATRLFSFYGTGFYTRYNNVGFTNEVSTLNGFTSVNAFANTNTFGLELEGGIFPIEWFDLSATATLQHGEYEGLKAEAVSGGTLTEAYNYDGHRLIRVPQASVRAVPGFNLFRNRLRLQSAIEYEGKRYTDVANSQILPAYTKVDIDASVKVTKEITVFGVIDNLTNSLGLTEGNPRAGEIQSNEANQFYFLARPLLGRSFKISIRYKF
;
A
#
# COMPACT_ATOMS: atom_id res chain seq x y z
N MET A 1 30.31 -22.84 15.61
CA MET A 1 29.18 -21.94 15.68
C MET A 1 28.28 -22.15 16.92
N LEU A 2 27.87 -23.35 17.28
CA LEU A 2 27.01 -23.58 18.47
C LEU A 2 27.60 -23.18 19.85
N ARG A 3 28.92 -23.05 20.00
CA ARG A 3 29.53 -22.61 21.28
C ARG A 3 29.60 -21.11 21.52
N SER A 4 29.36 -20.28 20.47
CA SER A 4 29.35 -18.82 20.59
C SER A 4 27.97 -18.30 21.00
N MET A 5 26.90 -18.92 20.54
CA MET A 5 25.52 -18.51 20.83
C MET A 5 25.13 -18.74 22.32
N THR A 6 25.74 -19.75 22.96
CA THR A 6 25.45 -20.01 24.38
C THR A 6 26.05 -18.93 25.31
N LYS A 7 27.16 -18.31 24.93
CA LYS A 7 27.81 -17.26 25.71
C LYS A 7 27.06 -15.91 25.60
N ILE A 8 26.46 -15.63 24.43
CA ILE A 8 25.67 -14.41 24.22
C ILE A 8 24.31 -14.51 24.94
N ARG A 9 23.68 -15.68 24.94
CA ARG A 9 22.48 -15.93 25.77
C ARG A 9 22.72 -15.79 27.26
N GLN A 10 23.87 -16.23 27.74
CA GLN A 10 24.22 -16.07 29.17
C GLN A 10 24.53 -14.61 29.54
N LEU A 11 25.16 -13.84 28.66
CA LEU A 11 25.41 -12.41 28.88
C LEU A 11 24.12 -11.57 28.89
N LEU A 12 23.19 -11.87 27.99
CA LEU A 12 21.88 -11.21 27.95
C LEU A 12 21.02 -11.52 29.19
N PHE A 13 21.08 -12.76 29.68
CA PHE A 13 20.36 -13.15 30.90
C PHE A 13 20.97 -12.51 32.18
N ILE A 14 22.27 -12.30 32.21
CA ILE A 14 22.98 -11.65 33.34
C ILE A 14 22.74 -10.13 33.30
N LEU A 15 22.70 -9.51 32.14
CA LEU A 15 22.34 -8.08 32.00
C LEU A 15 20.90 -7.81 32.40
N LEU A 16 19.96 -8.68 32.00
CA LEU A 16 18.55 -8.55 32.39
C LEU A 16 18.32 -8.76 33.90
N SER A 17 19.06 -9.67 34.51
CA SER A 17 18.98 -9.92 35.95
C SER A 17 19.67 -8.82 36.81
N ALA A 18 20.70 -8.18 36.29
CA ALA A 18 21.36 -7.06 36.96
C ALA A 18 20.55 -5.79 36.97
N VAL A 19 19.72 -5.54 35.94
CA VAL A 19 18.77 -4.40 35.89
C VAL A 19 17.59 -4.58 36.84
N LEU A 20 17.15 -5.82 37.08
CA LEU A 20 16.04 -6.12 38.02
C LEU A 20 16.39 -6.06 39.51
N CYS A 21 17.67 -6.08 39.89
CA CYS A 21 18.09 -6.11 41.30
C CYS A 21 18.40 -4.73 41.92
N HIS A 22 18.31 -3.61 41.17
CA HIS A 22 18.69 -2.29 41.70
C HIS A 22 17.51 -1.32 41.92
N ILE A 23 16.28 -1.79 41.96
CA ILE A 23 15.12 -0.93 42.27
C ILE A 23 14.57 -1.24 43.67
N GLN A 24 15.30 -0.81 44.66
CA GLN A 24 14.72 -0.49 45.97
C GLN A 24 15.53 0.65 46.61
N LEU A 25 14.82 1.76 46.89
CA LEU A 25 15.02 2.81 47.90
C LEU A 25 14.65 4.17 47.26
N ILE A 26 13.78 4.91 47.75
CA ILE A 26 13.43 5.69 48.91
C ILE A 26 12.19 6.50 48.59
N ALA A 27 11.13 6.34 49.30
CA ALA A 27 9.99 7.26 49.31
C ALA A 27 10.21 8.31 50.41
N ASN A 28 10.41 9.56 50.02
CA ASN A 28 10.20 10.69 50.91
C ASN A 28 8.86 11.33 50.58
N ALA A 29 7.92 11.26 51.50
CA ALA A 29 6.64 11.91 51.42
C ALA A 29 6.83 13.44 51.57
N GLN A 30 6.75 14.19 50.48
CA GLN A 30 6.48 15.61 50.46
C GLN A 30 4.99 15.82 50.18
N THR A 31 4.32 16.69 50.90
CA THR A 31 2.93 17.11 50.66
C THR A 31 2.81 17.67 49.28
N ALA A 32 2.08 16.96 48.44
CA ALA A 32 1.99 17.21 47.00
C ALA A 32 0.76 18.04 46.71
N ASN A 33 0.90 19.08 45.93
CA ASN A 33 -0.24 19.80 45.30
C ASN A 33 -0.86 18.89 44.26
N GLU A 34 -2.15 18.68 44.34
CA GLU A 34 -2.90 17.90 43.38
C GLU A 34 -3.75 18.84 42.52
N ILE A 35 -3.51 18.85 41.19
CA ILE A 35 -4.34 19.58 40.23
C ILE A 35 -5.14 18.57 39.47
N LYS A 36 -6.46 18.62 39.61
CA LYS A 36 -7.41 17.77 38.89
C LYS A 36 -8.17 18.58 37.89
N GLY A 37 -8.51 17.92 36.78
CA GLY A 37 -9.43 18.50 35.80
C GLY A 37 -10.22 17.43 35.08
N GLN A 38 -11.28 17.84 34.41
CA GLN A 38 -12.12 16.99 33.60
C GLN A 38 -12.21 17.58 32.21
N VAL A 39 -12.03 16.74 31.20
CA VAL A 39 -12.14 17.08 29.79
C VAL A 39 -13.39 16.41 29.23
N ASN A 40 -14.33 17.21 28.72
CA ASN A 40 -15.56 16.74 28.10
C ASN A 40 -15.66 17.24 26.65
N ASP A 41 -16.47 16.59 25.83
CA ASP A 41 -16.88 17.10 24.51
C ASP A 41 -18.00 18.18 24.63
N GLU A 42 -18.45 18.68 23.47
CA GLU A 42 -19.54 19.68 23.43
C GLU A 42 -20.87 19.13 23.97
N ASN A 43 -21.08 17.83 23.93
CA ASN A 43 -22.27 17.13 24.41
C ASN A 43 -22.17 16.77 25.91
N GLY A 44 -21.03 17.14 26.57
CA GLY A 44 -20.76 16.83 27.96
C GLY A 44 -20.29 15.41 28.22
N GLN A 45 -19.90 14.67 27.16
CA GLN A 45 -19.33 13.34 27.31
C GLN A 45 -17.84 13.45 27.66
N PRO A 46 -17.30 12.63 28.56
CA PRO A 46 -15.88 12.66 28.91
C PRO A 46 -15.00 12.29 27.70
N VAL A 47 -13.92 13.03 27.52
CA VAL A 47 -12.88 12.74 26.53
C VAL A 47 -11.73 12.00 27.20
N ALA A 48 -11.72 10.70 27.02
CA ALA A 48 -10.68 9.84 27.56
C ALA A 48 -9.36 9.99 26.80
N TYR A 49 -8.23 9.80 27.50
CA TYR A 49 -6.88 9.85 26.93
C TYR A 49 -6.53 11.16 26.19
N ALA A 50 -7.21 12.25 26.51
CA ALA A 50 -6.81 13.55 26.03
C ALA A 50 -5.45 13.91 26.65
N SER A 51 -4.51 14.30 25.83
CA SER A 51 -3.22 14.80 26.29
C SER A 51 -3.42 16.17 26.95
N VAL A 52 -2.95 16.31 28.17
CA VAL A 52 -2.98 17.57 28.92
C VAL A 52 -1.56 17.99 29.22
N SER A 53 -1.17 19.18 28.75
CA SER A 53 0.16 19.73 28.89
C SER A 53 0.12 21.00 29.74
N ALA A 54 0.68 20.97 30.95
CA ALA A 54 0.80 22.13 31.82
C ALA A 54 2.13 22.85 31.56
N LYS A 55 2.09 24.04 30.96
CA LYS A 55 3.28 24.85 30.67
C LYS A 55 3.36 26.04 31.57
N ASN A 56 4.45 26.17 32.33
CA ASN A 56 4.77 27.37 33.07
C ASN A 56 5.38 28.42 32.10
N GLN A 57 4.70 29.54 31.95
CA GLN A 57 5.09 30.57 31.00
C GLN A 57 6.30 31.38 31.50
N GLY A 58 6.56 31.42 32.80
CA GLY A 58 7.73 32.11 33.37
C GLY A 58 9.02 31.31 33.22
N THR A 59 8.95 29.98 33.37
CA THR A 59 10.13 29.10 33.29
C THR A 59 10.22 28.31 31.99
N GLY A 60 9.17 28.30 31.18
CA GLY A 60 9.07 27.48 29.95
C GLY A 60 8.89 25.99 30.18
N ARG A 61 8.95 25.51 31.43
CA ARG A 61 8.83 24.10 31.78
C ARG A 61 7.44 23.57 31.48
N THR A 62 7.36 22.39 30.86
CA THR A 62 6.10 21.71 30.51
C THR A 62 6.04 20.36 31.24
N THR A 63 4.92 20.05 31.85
CA THR A 63 4.61 18.73 32.45
C THR A 63 3.38 18.17 31.74
N ASN A 64 3.42 16.92 31.31
CA ASN A 64 2.33 16.27 30.58
C ASN A 64 1.64 15.23 31.45
N THR A 65 0.33 15.08 31.22
CA THR A 65 -0.49 13.99 31.73
C THR A 65 -1.54 13.64 30.67
N GLN A 66 -2.34 12.62 30.92
CA GLN A 66 -3.47 12.26 30.06
C GLN A 66 -4.73 12.14 30.94
N THR A 67 -5.89 12.35 30.31
CA THR A 67 -7.14 12.03 30.98
C THR A 67 -7.33 10.52 31.10
N ASP A 68 -7.90 10.10 32.20
CA ASP A 68 -8.38 8.74 32.40
C ASP A 68 -9.67 8.48 31.57
N SER A 69 -10.26 7.32 31.79
CA SER A 69 -11.50 6.90 31.14
C SER A 69 -12.72 7.76 31.44
N LEU A 70 -12.71 8.52 32.50
CA LEU A 70 -13.77 9.48 32.88
C LEU A 70 -13.47 10.90 32.43
N GLY A 71 -12.46 11.06 31.56
CA GLY A 71 -11.99 12.37 31.11
C GLY A 71 -11.28 13.16 32.23
N ILE A 72 -10.87 12.50 33.32
CA ILE A 72 -10.23 13.14 34.48
C ILE A 72 -8.72 13.05 34.30
N PHE A 73 -8.02 14.16 34.50
CA PHE A 73 -6.57 14.17 34.59
C PHE A 73 -6.12 14.69 35.97
N THR A 74 -4.95 14.22 36.38
CA THR A 74 -4.35 14.65 37.63
C THR A 74 -2.87 14.97 37.41
N TYR A 75 -2.42 16.10 37.93
CA TYR A 75 -1.02 16.40 38.12
C TYR A 75 -0.66 16.26 39.60
N HIS A 76 0.27 15.39 39.88
CA HIS A 76 0.90 15.30 41.18
C HIS A 76 2.21 16.10 41.10
N ASN A 77 2.42 17.04 42.03
CA ASN A 77 3.66 17.84 42.18
C ASN A 77 3.97 18.83 41.05
N LEU A 78 2.99 19.55 40.51
CA LEU A 78 3.30 20.73 39.67
C LEU A 78 3.94 21.81 40.57
N PRO A 79 5.11 22.38 40.18
CA PRO A 79 5.77 23.42 40.98
C PRO A 79 4.87 24.63 41.23
N ALA A 80 4.84 25.13 42.43
CA ALA A 80 4.13 26.37 42.77
C ALA A 80 4.71 27.54 41.95
N GLY A 81 3.87 28.48 41.54
CA GLY A 81 4.22 29.64 40.73
C GLY A 81 3.32 29.76 39.50
N GLY A 82 3.81 30.42 38.46
CA GLY A 82 3.01 30.67 37.28
C GLY A 82 3.48 31.90 36.49
N PRO A 83 2.70 32.37 35.46
CA PRO A 83 1.42 31.75 35.05
C PRO A 83 1.60 30.46 34.31
N TYR A 84 0.70 29.50 34.54
CA TYR A 84 0.60 28.26 33.76
C TYR A 84 -0.44 28.37 32.67
N SER A 85 -0.14 27.69 31.56
CA SER A 85 -1.12 27.39 30.50
C SER A 85 -1.33 25.88 30.43
N PHE A 86 -2.57 25.44 30.46
CA PHE A 86 -2.97 24.05 30.22
C PHE A 86 -3.42 23.91 28.77
N ILE A 87 -2.69 23.11 28.02
CA ILE A 87 -2.97 22.80 26.61
C ILE A 87 -3.56 21.40 26.57
N VAL A 88 -4.80 21.27 26.11
CA VAL A 88 -5.51 20.00 26.05
C VAL A 88 -5.79 19.65 24.61
N SER A 89 -5.36 18.46 24.20
CA SER A 89 -5.53 17.96 22.83
C SER A 89 -5.96 16.50 22.83
N HIS A 90 -6.82 16.15 21.88
CA HIS A 90 -7.24 14.77 21.64
C HIS A 90 -7.54 14.58 20.15
N VAL A 91 -7.31 13.38 19.63
CA VAL A 91 -7.64 13.05 18.21
C VAL A 91 -9.13 13.28 17.96
N GLY A 92 -9.44 14.05 16.92
CA GLY A 92 -10.82 14.41 16.58
C GLY A 92 -11.37 15.63 17.29
N PHE A 93 -10.56 16.33 18.13
CA PHE A 93 -10.98 17.53 18.85
C PHE A 93 -10.02 18.71 18.63
N GLN A 94 -10.56 19.92 18.69
CA GLN A 94 -9.76 21.15 18.67
C GLN A 94 -8.94 21.26 19.95
N THR A 95 -7.65 21.53 19.81
CA THR A 95 -6.78 21.81 20.96
C THR A 95 -7.28 23.04 21.70
N GLN A 96 -7.48 22.94 23.00
CA GLN A 96 -7.88 24.04 23.86
C GLN A 96 -6.72 24.46 24.76
N THR A 97 -6.50 25.76 24.87
CA THR A 97 -5.49 26.33 25.77
C THR A 97 -6.18 27.20 26.82
N LEU A 98 -5.99 26.88 28.10
CA LEU A 98 -6.41 27.65 29.24
C LEU A 98 -5.15 28.31 29.84
N SER A 99 -5.09 29.65 29.87
CA SER A 99 -3.90 30.38 30.32
C SER A 99 -4.15 31.22 31.56
N GLY A 100 -3.07 31.60 32.26
CA GLY A 100 -3.12 32.55 33.38
C GLY A 100 -3.30 31.92 34.78
N TYR A 101 -3.09 30.61 34.91
CA TYR A 101 -3.24 29.93 36.22
C TYR A 101 -1.99 30.06 37.07
N ASN A 102 -2.13 30.57 38.28
CA ASN A 102 -1.06 30.60 39.27
C ASN A 102 -1.28 29.49 40.31
N ILE A 103 -0.33 28.59 40.44
CA ILE A 103 -0.40 27.43 41.32
C ILE A 103 0.17 27.81 42.67
N LYS A 104 -0.62 27.69 43.72
CA LYS A 104 -0.21 27.91 45.10
C LYS A 104 0.10 26.57 45.80
N THR A 105 0.92 26.58 46.80
CA THR A 105 1.45 25.41 47.51
C THR A 105 0.38 24.50 48.13
N ASP A 106 -0.83 24.99 48.41
CA ASP A 106 -1.90 24.23 49.10
C ASP A 106 -3.26 24.38 48.38
N ALA A 107 -3.29 24.59 47.07
CA ALA A 107 -4.53 24.82 46.34
C ALA A 107 -4.91 23.62 45.48
N ASP A 108 -6.07 23.06 45.74
CA ASP A 108 -6.76 22.19 44.80
C ASP A 108 -7.37 23.05 43.69
N ILE A 109 -6.87 22.86 42.46
CA ILE A 109 -7.44 23.51 41.28
C ILE A 109 -8.21 22.44 40.52
N SER A 110 -9.51 22.68 40.32
CA SER A 110 -10.36 21.86 39.47
C SER A 110 -10.61 22.59 38.14
N LEU A 111 -10.20 21.96 37.04
CA LEU A 111 -10.35 22.48 35.67
C LEU A 111 -11.46 21.72 34.94
N LEU A 112 -12.45 22.42 34.43
CA LEU A 112 -13.46 21.84 33.53
C LEU A 112 -13.18 22.33 32.11
N ILE A 113 -12.84 21.42 31.22
CA ILE A 113 -12.40 21.71 29.86
C ILE A 113 -13.37 21.09 28.87
N LYS A 114 -13.91 21.88 27.96
CA LYS A 114 -14.77 21.38 26.88
C LYS A 114 -14.03 21.43 25.57
N LEU A 115 -13.78 20.27 24.97
CA LEU A 115 -13.22 20.18 23.63
C LEU A 115 -14.30 20.17 22.58
N LYS A 116 -14.07 20.91 21.51
CA LYS A 116 -14.93 20.93 20.34
C LYS A 116 -14.44 19.92 19.32
N ALA A 117 -15.35 19.14 18.74
CA ALA A 117 -15.00 18.23 17.67
C ALA A 117 -14.39 18.98 16.48
N VAL A 118 -13.33 18.44 15.91
CA VAL A 118 -12.69 19.00 14.73
C VAL A 118 -13.46 18.55 13.49
N GLU A 119 -14.21 19.43 12.89
CA GLU A 119 -14.83 19.16 11.60
C GLU A 119 -13.81 19.20 10.43
N ASN A 120 -12.60 19.79 10.62
CA ASN A 120 -11.69 20.19 9.54
C ASN A 120 -10.21 19.80 9.74
N GLY A 121 -9.85 18.85 10.58
CA GLY A 121 -8.47 18.30 10.71
C GLY A 121 -7.36 19.28 11.13
N LEU A 122 -7.67 20.48 11.59
CA LEU A 122 -6.69 21.58 11.85
C LEU A 122 -5.67 21.28 12.96
N ASN A 123 -6.04 20.48 13.95
CA ASN A 123 -5.22 20.13 15.12
C ASN A 123 -5.02 18.63 15.26
N GLU A 124 -5.04 17.92 14.17
CA GLU A 124 -4.86 16.48 14.15
C GLU A 124 -3.47 16.09 14.62
N ILE A 125 -3.40 15.19 15.60
CA ILE A 125 -2.15 14.67 16.12
C ILE A 125 -1.60 13.64 15.17
N ILE A 126 -0.33 13.77 14.80
CA ILE A 126 0.39 12.86 13.92
C ILE A 126 1.24 11.92 14.75
N VAL A 127 1.09 10.62 14.53
CA VAL A 127 1.84 9.56 15.23
C VAL A 127 2.81 8.83 14.30
N THR A 128 2.62 8.88 12.99
CA THR A 128 3.45 8.17 12.01
C THR A 128 4.74 8.95 11.68
N GLY A 129 5.84 8.22 11.48
CA GLY A 129 7.15 8.81 11.21
C GLY A 129 7.79 9.47 12.43
N ARG A 130 7.44 8.99 13.62
CA ARG A 130 7.94 9.50 14.90
C ARG A 130 8.03 8.37 15.92
N ALA A 131 9.00 8.49 16.81
CA ALA A 131 9.15 7.59 17.95
C ALA A 131 9.11 8.33 19.31
N GLY A 132 9.19 9.66 19.31
CA GLY A 132 9.19 10.49 20.48
C GLY A 132 7.91 10.39 21.33
N ALA A 133 8.03 10.79 22.61
CA ALA A 133 6.93 10.75 23.57
C ALA A 133 5.91 11.89 23.40
N LEU A 134 6.28 12.96 22.69
CA LEU A 134 5.46 14.17 22.59
C LEU A 134 4.52 14.12 21.39
N ASN A 135 3.30 14.59 21.56
CA ASN A 135 2.33 14.75 20.49
C ASN A 135 2.66 15.96 19.59
N ARG A 136 2.43 15.85 18.29
CA ARG A 136 2.61 16.93 17.31
C ARG A 136 1.39 17.03 16.40
N THR A 137 1.01 18.27 16.10
CA THR A 137 0.00 18.53 15.07
C THR A 137 0.62 18.57 13.68
N LYS A 138 -0.18 18.44 12.64
CA LYS A 138 0.26 18.56 11.24
C LYS A 138 1.04 19.85 10.98
N LEU A 139 0.64 20.99 11.57
CA LEU A 139 1.36 22.26 11.49
C LEU A 139 2.77 22.21 12.08
N GLN A 140 2.98 21.39 13.10
CA GLN A 140 4.23 21.28 13.85
C GLN A 140 5.17 20.19 13.31
N THR A 141 4.84 19.50 12.22
CA THR A 141 5.77 18.53 11.63
C THR A 141 6.75 19.21 10.67
N SER A 142 8.01 18.79 10.66
CA SER A 142 9.05 19.26 9.74
C SER A 142 9.06 18.47 8.42
N TYR A 143 7.95 17.82 8.07
CA TYR A 143 7.77 17.00 6.88
C TYR A 143 6.32 17.06 6.40
N SER A 144 6.12 16.55 5.18
CA SER A 144 4.80 16.47 4.55
C SER A 144 4.04 15.26 5.07
N VAL A 145 2.84 15.49 5.60
CA VAL A 145 1.95 14.43 6.08
C VAL A 145 0.50 14.74 5.67
N THR A 146 -0.22 13.68 5.25
CA THR A 146 -1.66 13.73 4.99
C THR A 146 -2.35 12.76 5.93
N SER A 147 -3.42 13.20 6.58
CA SER A 147 -4.26 12.36 7.41
C SER A 147 -5.67 12.29 6.82
N ILE A 148 -6.24 11.09 6.82
CA ILE A 148 -7.57 10.80 6.29
C ILE A 148 -8.37 10.16 7.41
N GLY A 149 -9.28 10.94 7.99
CA GLY A 149 -10.09 10.50 9.12
C GLY A 149 -11.27 9.60 8.70
N TYR A 150 -11.88 8.96 9.70
CA TYR A 150 -12.97 8.01 9.54
C TYR A 150 -14.15 8.54 8.72
N ASN A 151 -14.57 9.79 8.93
CA ASN A 151 -15.72 10.36 8.23
C ASN A 151 -15.46 10.47 6.72
N ALA A 152 -14.27 10.88 6.31
CA ALA A 152 -13.87 10.94 4.91
C ALA A 152 -13.81 9.54 4.28
N LEU A 153 -13.21 8.57 4.99
CA LEU A 153 -13.15 7.17 4.57
C LEU A 153 -14.53 6.54 4.43
N SER A 154 -15.41 6.77 5.40
CA SER A 154 -16.79 6.25 5.36
C SER A 154 -17.61 6.81 4.20
N LEU A 155 -17.41 8.10 3.87
CA LEU A 155 -18.15 8.77 2.80
C LEU A 155 -17.65 8.33 1.42
N GLN A 156 -16.33 8.26 1.21
CA GLN A 156 -15.72 7.80 -0.04
C GLN A 156 -15.91 6.29 -0.25
N GLY A 157 -15.97 5.52 0.84
CA GLY A 157 -16.19 4.08 0.83
C GLY A 157 -15.19 3.31 -0.05
N PRO A 158 -13.86 3.49 0.10
CA PRO A 158 -12.88 2.82 -0.75
C PRO A 158 -13.00 1.30 -0.61
N THR A 159 -12.81 0.58 -1.71
CA THR A 159 -12.85 -0.88 -1.75
C THR A 159 -11.47 -1.51 -1.61
N SER A 160 -10.41 -0.74 -1.90
CA SER A 160 -9.02 -1.19 -1.81
C SER A 160 -8.14 -0.23 -1.02
N VAL A 161 -6.98 -0.74 -0.59
CA VAL A 161 -5.90 0.05 0.02
C VAL A 161 -5.49 1.22 -0.89
N THR A 162 -5.28 0.94 -2.17
CA THR A 162 -4.86 1.95 -3.15
C THR A 162 -5.93 3.03 -3.36
N GLU A 163 -7.21 2.69 -3.41
CA GLU A 163 -8.26 3.70 -3.53
C GLU A 163 -8.30 4.66 -2.35
N SER A 164 -8.02 4.20 -1.15
CA SER A 164 -7.97 5.05 0.05
C SER A 164 -6.89 6.14 -0.01
N LEU A 165 -5.89 5.99 -0.90
CA LEU A 165 -4.74 6.88 -1.05
C LEU A 165 -4.87 7.92 -2.17
N LYS A 166 -5.96 7.91 -2.95
CA LYS A 166 -6.17 8.83 -4.09
C LYS A 166 -6.17 10.32 -3.73
N SER A 167 -6.44 10.66 -2.48
CA SER A 167 -6.42 12.04 -2.00
C SER A 167 -5.05 12.54 -1.54
N VAL A 168 -4.02 11.69 -1.58
CA VAL A 168 -2.68 12.02 -1.09
C VAL A 168 -1.87 12.68 -2.20
N PRO A 169 -1.49 13.97 -2.09
CA PRO A 169 -0.64 14.60 -3.09
C PRO A 169 0.73 13.95 -3.13
N GLY A 170 1.37 13.94 -4.30
CA GLY A 170 2.65 13.25 -4.51
C GLY A 170 2.55 11.75 -4.76
N PHE A 171 1.36 11.15 -4.56
CA PHE A 171 1.10 9.75 -4.85
C PHE A 171 0.34 9.60 -6.17
N TRP A 172 0.89 8.85 -7.09
CA TRP A 172 0.16 8.33 -8.24
C TRP A 172 -0.34 6.92 -7.91
N VAL A 173 -1.65 6.73 -7.97
CA VAL A 173 -2.35 5.52 -7.53
C VAL A 173 -2.99 4.81 -8.70
N GLU A 174 -2.62 3.56 -8.96
CA GLU A 174 -3.18 2.71 -10.00
C GLU A 174 -4.01 1.59 -9.35
N ALA A 175 -5.32 1.83 -9.20
CA ALA A 175 -6.25 0.91 -8.54
C ALA A 175 -7.01 -0.02 -9.50
N SER A 176 -6.62 -0.10 -10.78
CA SER A 176 -7.36 -0.83 -11.81
C SER A 176 -7.08 -2.33 -11.87
N GLY A 177 -6.16 -2.84 -11.08
CA GLY A 177 -5.81 -4.27 -11.01
C GLY A 177 -6.74 -5.12 -10.16
N GLY A 178 -7.74 -4.53 -9.51
CA GLY A 178 -8.63 -5.19 -8.55
C GLY A 178 -8.42 -4.67 -7.13
N GLU A 179 -9.12 -5.26 -6.15
CA GLU A 179 -9.10 -4.79 -4.77
C GLU A 179 -7.76 -5.05 -4.04
N ALA A 180 -6.89 -5.90 -4.57
CA ALA A 180 -5.63 -6.31 -3.94
C ALA A 180 -4.50 -6.49 -4.96
N SER A 181 -4.29 -5.54 -5.83
CA SER A 181 -3.20 -5.57 -6.82
C SER A 181 -3.00 -4.18 -7.41
N GLY A 182 -2.89 -3.19 -6.54
CA GLY A 182 -2.65 -1.81 -6.91
C GLY A 182 -1.17 -1.44 -6.92
N ASN A 183 -0.86 -0.32 -7.55
CA ASN A 183 0.45 0.30 -7.51
C ASN A 183 0.35 1.71 -6.93
N VAL A 184 1.36 2.10 -6.16
CA VAL A 184 1.50 3.46 -5.64
C VAL A 184 2.91 3.96 -5.92
N ARG A 185 3.02 4.99 -6.76
CA ARG A 185 4.28 5.66 -7.04
C ARG A 185 4.33 6.97 -6.29
N ALA A 186 5.28 7.09 -5.37
CA ALA A 186 5.45 8.28 -4.55
C ALA A 186 6.53 9.19 -5.15
N ARG A 187 6.22 10.48 -5.33
CA ARG A 187 7.19 11.52 -5.73
C ARG A 187 8.05 11.16 -6.94
N GLY A 188 7.42 10.57 -7.95
CA GLY A 188 8.09 10.23 -9.19
C GLY A 188 8.96 8.98 -9.17
N VAL A 189 8.98 8.20 -8.09
CA VAL A 189 9.73 6.93 -8.06
C VAL A 189 9.02 5.89 -8.95
N PRO A 190 9.65 5.43 -10.06
CA PRO A 190 8.98 4.62 -11.06
C PRO A 190 9.06 3.11 -10.76
N VAL A 191 8.72 2.71 -9.54
CA VAL A 191 8.69 1.30 -9.11
C VAL A 191 7.25 0.83 -8.91
N ASP A 192 7.02 -0.46 -9.17
CA ASP A 192 5.70 -1.06 -9.05
C ASP A 192 5.36 -1.51 -7.63
N GLY A 193 4.09 -1.82 -7.44
CA GLY A 193 3.53 -2.22 -6.16
C GLY A 193 3.67 -1.11 -5.12
N PHE A 194 4.20 -1.46 -3.98
CA PHE A 194 4.54 -0.56 -2.87
C PHE A 194 6.06 -0.41 -2.70
N GLY A 195 6.84 -0.64 -3.76
CA GLY A 195 8.30 -0.76 -3.69
C GLY A 195 9.06 0.46 -3.21
N SER A 196 8.43 1.63 -3.08
CA SER A 196 9.07 2.83 -2.54
C SER A 196 8.49 3.31 -1.21
N ILE A 197 7.39 2.72 -0.75
CA ILE A 197 6.68 3.11 0.47
C ILE A 197 6.40 1.89 1.35
N GLN A 198 6.41 2.08 2.67
CA GLN A 198 6.03 1.04 3.62
C GLN A 198 4.55 1.15 3.99
N LEU A 199 3.83 0.02 3.95
CA LEU A 199 2.46 -0.10 4.43
C LEU A 199 2.47 -0.61 5.87
N LEU A 200 1.87 0.17 6.77
CA LEU A 200 1.84 -0.12 8.20
C LEU A 200 0.41 -0.36 8.69
N GLU A 201 0.27 -1.22 9.65
CA GLU A 201 -0.92 -1.38 10.46
C GLU A 201 -0.55 -1.13 11.91
N ASP A 202 -1.07 -0.03 12.46
CA ASP A 202 -0.80 0.41 13.83
C ASP A 202 0.70 0.59 14.12
N GLY A 203 1.43 1.17 13.14
CA GLY A 203 2.85 1.49 13.24
C GLY A 203 3.82 0.34 12.95
N ILE A 204 3.34 -0.87 12.68
CA ILE A 204 4.17 -2.04 12.35
C ILE A 204 3.98 -2.39 10.87
N PRO A 205 5.02 -2.76 10.11
CA PRO A 205 4.89 -3.20 8.73
C PRO A 205 3.82 -4.27 8.55
N VAL A 206 2.98 -4.14 7.51
CA VAL A 206 2.06 -5.21 7.11
C VAL A 206 2.87 -6.42 6.67
N GLN A 207 3.93 -6.19 5.93
CA GLN A 207 5.02 -7.14 5.66
C GLN A 207 6.34 -6.37 5.54
N HIS A 208 7.44 -6.99 5.92
CA HIS A 208 8.75 -6.36 5.98
C HIS A 208 9.22 -5.83 4.60
N ASP A 209 9.12 -6.63 3.55
CA ASP A 209 9.31 -6.14 2.18
C ASP A 209 7.95 -5.81 1.54
N PRO A 210 7.63 -4.52 1.32
CA PRO A 210 6.31 -4.10 0.84
C PRO A 210 6.04 -4.48 -0.62
N ALA A 211 7.04 -4.96 -1.37
CA ALA A 211 6.91 -5.37 -2.77
C ALA A 211 7.78 -6.61 -3.07
N LEU A 212 7.44 -7.72 -2.48
CA LEU A 212 8.18 -8.98 -2.56
C LEU A 212 7.78 -9.76 -3.82
N GLY A 213 8.33 -9.40 -4.96
CA GLY A 213 8.08 -10.06 -6.23
C GLY A 213 6.60 -9.98 -6.65
N TYR A 214 5.88 -11.10 -6.55
CA TYR A 214 4.46 -11.19 -6.88
C TYR A 214 3.52 -10.89 -5.71
N LEU A 215 4.07 -10.60 -4.51
CA LEU A 215 3.34 -10.32 -3.28
C LEU A 215 3.57 -8.87 -2.84
N ASN A 216 2.59 -8.02 -3.06
CA ASN A 216 2.59 -6.65 -2.58
C ASN A 216 1.89 -6.55 -1.21
N ALA A 217 2.25 -5.55 -0.41
CA ALA A 217 1.68 -5.35 0.93
C ALA A 217 0.15 -5.16 0.94
N ASP A 218 -0.45 -4.60 -0.11
CA ASP A 218 -1.91 -4.47 -0.25
C ASP A 218 -2.64 -5.82 -0.40
N GLN A 219 -1.94 -6.86 -0.82
CA GLN A 219 -2.50 -8.21 -0.88
C GLN A 219 -2.66 -8.82 0.51
N ALA A 220 -1.79 -8.47 1.44
CA ALA A 220 -1.79 -8.97 2.82
C ALA A 220 -2.64 -8.14 3.81
N PHE A 221 -3.33 -7.12 3.32
CA PHE A 221 -4.13 -6.21 4.14
C PHE A 221 -5.48 -5.89 3.49
N ARG A 222 -6.53 -5.79 4.32
CA ARG A 222 -7.85 -5.33 3.90
C ARG A 222 -8.33 -4.22 4.84
N PHE A 223 -9.01 -3.25 4.24
CA PHE A 223 -9.61 -2.13 4.93
C PHE A 223 -11.06 -2.44 5.33
N ASP A 224 -11.44 -2.15 6.59
CA ASP A 224 -12.80 -2.34 7.12
C ASP A 224 -13.12 -1.34 8.26
N GLU A 225 -14.25 -1.54 8.95
CA GLU A 225 -14.72 -0.68 10.04
C GLU A 225 -13.85 -0.76 11.31
N THR A 226 -12.84 -1.62 11.39
CA THR A 226 -11.86 -1.64 12.49
C THR A 226 -10.82 -0.52 12.37
N ILE A 227 -10.72 0.14 11.21
CA ILE A 227 -9.78 1.25 10.96
C ILE A 227 -10.46 2.59 11.24
N GLN A 228 -9.77 3.44 11.99
CA GLN A 228 -10.24 4.78 12.33
C GLN A 228 -9.69 5.87 11.43
N SER A 229 -8.42 5.78 11.04
CA SER A 229 -7.77 6.80 10.21
C SER A 229 -6.59 6.22 9.46
N ILE A 230 -6.12 6.98 8.47
CA ILE A 230 -4.91 6.70 7.72
C ILE A 230 -4.00 7.92 7.85
N GLU A 231 -2.74 7.71 8.20
CA GLU A 231 -1.71 8.73 8.13
C GLU A 231 -0.70 8.36 7.04
N VAL A 232 -0.37 9.32 6.20
CA VAL A 232 0.58 9.15 5.10
C VAL A 232 1.71 10.14 5.25
N VAL A 233 2.90 9.64 5.58
CA VAL A 233 4.15 10.41 5.59
C VAL A 233 4.80 10.28 4.22
N ARG A 234 5.01 11.41 3.56
CA ARG A 234 5.60 11.46 2.22
C ARG A 234 7.09 11.74 2.32
N GLY A 235 7.92 10.69 2.18
CA GLY A 235 9.35 10.79 2.42
C GLY A 235 9.66 11.07 3.89
N GLY A 236 10.36 12.15 4.17
CA GLY A 236 10.64 12.63 5.51
C GLY A 236 11.41 11.63 6.37
N PRO A 237 11.03 11.46 7.65
CA PRO A 237 11.72 10.58 8.58
C PRO A 237 11.39 9.10 8.44
N SER A 238 10.51 8.71 7.50
CA SER A 238 10.02 7.33 7.37
C SER A 238 11.14 6.29 7.24
N SER A 239 12.22 6.62 6.54
CA SER A 239 13.37 5.73 6.35
C SER A 239 14.24 5.51 7.60
N VAL A 240 14.11 6.35 8.62
CA VAL A 240 14.77 6.15 9.91
C VAL A 240 13.95 5.20 10.79
N PHE A 241 12.62 5.30 10.74
CA PHE A 241 11.75 4.48 11.58
C PHE A 241 11.34 3.15 10.95
N TYR A 242 11.30 3.07 9.62
CA TYR A 242 10.83 1.88 8.90
C TYR A 242 11.83 1.43 7.84
N SER A 243 12.05 0.12 7.75
CA SER A 243 12.82 -0.49 6.66
C SER A 243 12.07 -0.36 5.33
N ASN A 244 12.80 -0.32 4.24
CA ASN A 244 12.25 -0.33 2.87
C ASN A 244 11.24 0.80 2.58
N ALA A 245 11.36 1.95 3.25
CA ALA A 245 10.44 3.09 3.15
C ALA A 245 11.10 4.38 2.58
N PRO A 246 11.83 4.34 1.45
CA PRO A 246 12.60 5.49 0.99
C PRO A 246 11.72 6.69 0.63
N ALA A 247 10.53 6.50 0.08
CA ALA A 247 9.64 7.56 -0.37
C ALA A 247 8.47 7.83 0.59
N GLY A 248 8.36 7.09 1.70
CA GLY A 248 7.32 7.35 2.70
C GLY A 248 6.74 6.12 3.36
N ALA A 249 5.72 6.36 4.20
CA ALA A 249 4.97 5.31 4.89
C ALA A 249 3.49 5.65 4.98
N VAL A 250 2.66 4.63 4.87
CA VAL A 250 1.20 4.69 5.01
C VAL A 250 0.81 3.87 6.24
N ASN A 251 0.20 4.49 7.24
CA ASN A 251 -0.18 3.83 8.49
C ASN A 251 -1.69 3.80 8.65
N TYR A 252 -2.26 2.60 8.69
CA TYR A 252 -3.66 2.36 9.03
C TYR A 252 -3.80 2.24 10.54
N ILE A 253 -4.49 3.18 11.15
CA ILE A 253 -4.65 3.30 12.60
C ILE A 253 -5.95 2.64 13.01
N PRO A 254 -5.91 1.58 13.83
CA PRO A 254 -7.10 0.90 14.31
C PRO A 254 -7.94 1.78 15.25
N ARG A 255 -9.21 1.43 15.34
CA ARG A 255 -10.16 2.06 16.23
C ARG A 255 -9.87 1.70 17.69
N ALA A 256 -9.69 2.71 18.52
CA ALA A 256 -9.53 2.54 19.94
C ALA A 256 -10.87 2.25 20.63
N VAL A 257 -10.83 1.46 21.72
CA VAL A 257 -11.99 1.22 22.56
C VAL A 257 -12.17 2.37 23.56
N GLY A 258 -13.34 3.00 23.54
CA GLY A 258 -13.72 4.05 24.47
C GLY A 258 -14.02 3.53 25.88
N ASP A 259 -14.68 4.36 26.71
CA ASP A 259 -15.06 4.03 28.10
C ASP A 259 -16.49 3.51 28.21
N LYS A 260 -17.19 3.44 27.06
CA LYS A 260 -18.52 2.85 26.92
C LYS A 260 -18.47 1.79 25.85
N THR A 261 -19.40 0.86 25.92
CA THR A 261 -19.61 -0.07 24.82
C THR A 261 -20.12 0.70 23.61
N GLU A 262 -19.41 0.55 22.51
CA GLU A 262 -19.75 1.15 21.22
C GLU A 262 -19.73 0.06 20.14
N GLY A 263 -20.57 0.22 19.13
CA GLY A 263 -20.60 -0.72 18.02
C GLY A 263 -20.96 -0.05 16.70
N ILE A 264 -20.52 -0.71 15.62
CA ILE A 264 -20.83 -0.37 14.23
C ILE A 264 -21.23 -1.65 13.52
N PHE A 265 -22.37 -1.60 12.83
CA PHE A 265 -22.76 -2.57 11.82
C PHE A 265 -23.01 -1.84 10.51
N LYS A 266 -22.50 -2.37 9.43
CA LYS A 266 -22.66 -1.78 8.10
C LYS A 266 -22.92 -2.86 7.07
N LEU A 267 -24.04 -2.71 6.35
CA LEU A 267 -24.38 -3.54 5.21
C LEU A 267 -24.18 -2.73 3.94
N SER A 268 -23.48 -3.27 2.97
CA SER A 268 -23.24 -2.66 1.66
C SER A 268 -23.67 -3.58 0.53
N VAL A 269 -24.39 -3.03 -0.42
CA VAL A 269 -24.79 -3.69 -1.66
C VAL A 269 -24.43 -2.81 -2.84
N GLY A 270 -24.10 -3.41 -3.97
CA GLY A 270 -23.70 -2.64 -5.14
C GLY A 270 -23.78 -3.45 -6.43
N ASP A 271 -23.31 -2.83 -7.50
CA ASP A 271 -23.08 -3.48 -8.76
C ASP A 271 -22.15 -4.70 -8.59
N ASP A 272 -22.04 -5.52 -9.62
CA ASP A 272 -21.17 -6.70 -9.62
C ASP A 272 -21.52 -7.74 -8.54
N ASN A 273 -22.81 -7.79 -8.16
CA ASN A 273 -23.35 -8.66 -7.12
C ASN A 273 -22.65 -8.46 -5.76
N LEU A 274 -22.17 -7.26 -5.49
CA LEU A 274 -21.53 -6.94 -4.22
C LEU A 274 -22.52 -7.06 -3.07
N ASN A 275 -22.19 -7.93 -2.11
CA ASN A 275 -22.79 -8.00 -0.78
C ASN A 275 -21.65 -7.98 0.23
N ARG A 276 -21.66 -6.99 1.15
CA ARG A 276 -20.62 -6.85 2.16
C ARG A 276 -21.22 -6.47 3.50
N GLU A 277 -20.81 -7.17 4.53
CA GLU A 277 -21.15 -6.94 5.93
C GLU A 277 -19.89 -6.57 6.69
N ASP A 278 -19.89 -5.42 7.34
CA ASP A 278 -18.81 -4.97 8.21
C ASP A 278 -19.34 -4.80 9.63
N PHE A 279 -18.53 -5.09 10.64
CA PHE A 279 -18.86 -4.81 12.02
C PHE A 279 -17.64 -4.43 12.85
N TRP A 280 -17.87 -3.69 13.91
CA TRP A 280 -16.92 -3.44 15.00
C TRP A 280 -17.68 -3.23 16.30
N ILE A 281 -17.19 -3.82 17.38
CA ILE A 281 -17.73 -3.66 18.73
C ILE A 281 -16.55 -3.53 19.67
N GLY A 282 -16.57 -2.50 20.52
CA GLY A 282 -15.58 -2.26 21.55
C GLY A 282 -16.25 -2.01 22.89
N ALA A 283 -15.72 -2.60 23.96
CA ALA A 283 -16.27 -2.46 25.29
C ALA A 283 -15.18 -2.45 26.38
N PRO A 284 -15.31 -1.59 27.39
CA PRO A 284 -14.57 -1.75 28.64
C PRO A 284 -15.15 -2.94 29.43
N VAL A 285 -14.30 -3.82 29.94
CA VAL A 285 -14.71 -5.02 30.70
C VAL A 285 -14.31 -4.98 32.18
N GLY A 286 -13.97 -3.76 32.68
CA GLY A 286 -13.63 -3.49 34.08
C GLY A 286 -12.13 -3.51 34.34
N ASP A 287 -11.71 -2.94 35.45
CA ASP A 287 -10.32 -2.88 35.96
C ASP A 287 -9.27 -2.48 34.90
N GLY A 288 -9.62 -1.56 33.98
CA GLY A 288 -8.74 -1.09 32.89
C GLY A 288 -8.60 -2.08 31.75
N TRP A 289 -9.35 -3.20 31.72
CA TRP A 289 -9.44 -4.09 30.58
C TRP A 289 -10.39 -3.54 29.53
N LYS A 290 -10.01 -3.68 28.27
CA LYS A 290 -10.81 -3.30 27.09
C LYS A 290 -10.77 -4.42 26.08
N LEU A 291 -11.92 -4.72 25.49
CA LEU A 291 -12.07 -5.76 24.48
C LEU A 291 -12.67 -5.15 23.23
N ALA A 292 -12.15 -5.49 22.04
CA ALA A 292 -12.79 -5.19 20.78
C ALA A 292 -12.79 -6.38 19.86
N THR A 293 -13.79 -6.46 19.00
CA THR A 293 -13.83 -7.36 17.86
C THR A 293 -14.45 -6.65 16.67
N GLY A 294 -14.02 -7.02 15.47
CA GLY A 294 -14.55 -6.45 14.24
C GLY A 294 -14.01 -7.16 13.02
N GLY A 295 -14.51 -6.76 11.87
CA GLY A 295 -14.14 -7.37 10.61
C GLY A 295 -15.20 -7.20 9.55
N PHE A 296 -15.04 -7.94 8.47
CA PHE A 296 -16.02 -7.98 7.38
C PHE A 296 -16.08 -9.35 6.72
N TYR A 297 -17.18 -9.59 6.03
CA TYR A 297 -17.33 -10.63 5.03
C TYR A 297 -17.97 -10.07 3.77
N ARG A 298 -17.54 -10.54 2.59
CA ARG A 298 -18.16 -10.14 1.32
C ARG A 298 -18.17 -11.25 0.29
N THR A 299 -19.08 -11.06 -0.68
CA THR A 299 -19.13 -11.78 -1.95
C THR A 299 -19.42 -10.82 -3.09
N GLY A 300 -18.93 -11.12 -4.30
CA GLY A 300 -19.18 -10.34 -5.50
C GLY A 300 -18.52 -10.96 -6.73
N SER A 301 -18.92 -10.53 -7.91
CA SER A 301 -18.25 -10.93 -9.15
C SER A 301 -16.97 -10.12 -9.43
N GLY A 302 -16.82 -8.98 -8.75
CA GLY A 302 -15.79 -7.99 -9.05
C GLY A 302 -16.17 -7.07 -10.20
N ALA A 303 -15.53 -5.92 -10.28
CA ALA A 303 -15.87 -4.83 -11.21
C ALA A 303 -15.76 -5.19 -12.72
N ARG A 304 -15.05 -6.26 -13.05
CA ARG A 304 -14.99 -6.90 -14.36
C ARG A 304 -15.39 -8.35 -14.17
N ASN A 305 -16.70 -8.61 -14.33
CA ASN A 305 -17.30 -9.90 -14.05
C ASN A 305 -16.70 -10.99 -14.96
N PRO A 306 -16.01 -12.00 -14.42
CA PRO A 306 -15.44 -13.11 -15.20
C PRO A 306 -16.46 -14.23 -15.50
N GLY A 307 -17.74 -14.07 -15.12
CA GLY A 307 -18.79 -15.09 -15.26
C GLY A 307 -18.91 -16.03 -14.07
N TYR A 308 -18.15 -15.81 -13.02
CA TYR A 308 -18.18 -16.54 -11.74
C TYR A 308 -17.95 -15.58 -10.56
N THR A 309 -18.06 -16.06 -9.32
CA THR A 309 -17.72 -15.25 -8.12
C THR A 309 -16.24 -14.96 -8.09
N GLY A 310 -15.87 -13.68 -8.30
CA GLY A 310 -14.48 -13.24 -8.37
C GLY A 310 -13.91 -12.76 -7.04
N ASN A 311 -14.79 -12.26 -6.13
CA ASN A 311 -14.40 -11.77 -4.80
C ASN A 311 -15.20 -12.51 -3.74
N ARG A 312 -14.51 -13.14 -2.77
CA ARG A 312 -15.16 -13.88 -1.69
C ARG A 312 -14.25 -13.98 -0.49
N GLY A 313 -14.76 -13.67 0.69
CA GLY A 313 -14.05 -13.84 1.93
C GLY A 313 -14.14 -12.62 2.83
N GLY A 314 -13.20 -12.50 3.76
CA GLY A 314 -13.22 -11.45 4.75
C GLY A 314 -12.13 -11.59 5.80
N GLN A 315 -12.27 -10.79 6.84
CA GLN A 315 -11.37 -10.86 8.00
C GLN A 315 -12.13 -10.71 9.32
N ILE A 316 -11.54 -11.23 10.36
CA ILE A 316 -11.93 -10.98 11.74
C ILE A 316 -10.73 -10.51 12.54
N ARG A 317 -10.95 -9.57 13.42
CA ARG A 317 -9.97 -9.04 14.37
C ARG A 317 -10.53 -9.12 15.78
N ALA A 318 -9.68 -9.45 16.75
CA ALA A 318 -9.99 -9.39 18.18
C ALA A 318 -8.81 -8.70 18.89
N SER A 319 -9.13 -7.73 19.73
CA SER A 319 -8.14 -6.95 20.50
C SER A 319 -8.47 -7.05 22.00
N LEU A 320 -7.46 -7.31 22.81
CA LEU A 320 -7.53 -7.29 24.26
C LEU A 320 -6.49 -6.30 24.78
N GLY A 321 -6.96 -5.21 25.38
CA GLY A 321 -6.11 -4.20 25.99
C GLY A 321 -6.21 -4.17 27.50
N LYS A 322 -5.13 -3.86 28.18
CA LYS A 322 -5.07 -3.57 29.60
C LYS A 322 -4.24 -2.33 29.84
N SER A 323 -4.79 -1.42 30.61
CA SER A 323 -4.05 -0.23 31.07
C SER A 323 -3.93 -0.26 32.61
N TRP A 324 -2.72 0.03 33.07
CA TRP A 324 -2.39 0.30 34.46
C TRP A 324 -1.97 1.78 34.58
N GLU A 325 -1.59 2.24 35.73
CA GLU A 325 -1.21 3.65 35.97
C GLU A 325 -0.11 4.13 34.99
N LYS A 326 0.93 3.31 34.75
CA LYS A 326 2.10 3.67 33.91
C LYS A 326 2.37 2.69 32.79
N THR A 327 1.57 1.66 32.67
CA THR A 327 1.82 0.55 31.75
C THR A 327 0.58 0.23 30.94
N SER A 328 0.76 -0.08 29.68
CA SER A 328 -0.28 -0.62 28.82
C SER A 328 0.20 -1.86 28.07
N LEU A 329 -0.70 -2.79 27.90
CA LEU A 329 -0.51 -3.99 27.08
C LEU A 329 -1.70 -4.11 26.13
N ASN A 330 -1.43 -4.34 24.86
CA ASN A 330 -2.45 -4.66 23.87
C ASN A 330 -2.06 -5.92 23.10
N ILE A 331 -3.00 -6.83 22.96
CA ILE A 331 -2.85 -8.08 22.19
C ILE A 331 -3.93 -8.10 21.12
N ASP A 332 -3.51 -8.12 19.86
CA ASP A 332 -4.38 -8.18 18.69
C ASP A 332 -4.19 -9.51 17.98
N TYR A 333 -5.29 -10.18 17.69
CA TYR A 333 -5.36 -11.30 16.76
C TYR A 333 -6.11 -10.87 15.50
N LYS A 334 -5.61 -11.25 14.34
CA LYS A 334 -6.31 -11.05 13.06
C LYS A 334 -6.21 -12.30 12.21
N GLN A 335 -7.35 -12.72 11.65
CA GLN A 335 -7.47 -13.75 10.63
C GLN A 335 -8.06 -13.11 9.37
N LEU A 336 -7.31 -13.13 8.28
CA LEU A 336 -7.76 -12.76 6.94
C LEU A 336 -7.86 -14.03 6.09
N ASN A 337 -9.01 -14.26 5.45
CA ASN A 337 -9.20 -15.31 4.45
C ASN A 337 -10.04 -14.73 3.32
N ASP A 338 -9.39 -14.38 2.21
CA ASP A 338 -10.02 -13.55 1.20
C ASP A 338 -9.45 -13.81 -0.21
N ASP A 339 -10.35 -14.05 -1.15
CA ASP A 339 -10.10 -14.27 -2.57
C ASP A 339 -10.55 -13.03 -3.35
N VAL A 340 -9.69 -12.51 -4.23
CA VAL A 340 -9.95 -11.31 -5.03
C VAL A 340 -9.53 -11.53 -6.47
N VAL A 341 -10.45 -11.27 -7.40
CA VAL A 341 -10.13 -11.35 -8.83
C VAL A 341 -9.01 -10.37 -9.19
N PHE A 342 -8.08 -10.84 -10.00
CA PHE A 342 -6.99 -10.04 -10.55
C PHE A 342 -7.26 -9.68 -12.00
N TYR A 343 -7.25 -8.38 -12.31
CA TYR A 343 -7.44 -7.86 -13.66
C TYR A 343 -6.11 -7.57 -14.33
N THR A 344 -5.97 -8.08 -15.53
CA THR A 344 -4.82 -7.83 -16.41
C THR A 344 -5.16 -6.77 -17.47
N ASP A 345 -4.31 -6.65 -18.49
CA ASP A 345 -4.51 -5.69 -19.56
C ASP A 345 -5.63 -6.13 -20.53
N MET A 346 -6.31 -5.13 -21.09
CA MET A 346 -7.47 -5.30 -21.96
C MET A 346 -7.12 -4.90 -23.40
N PRO A 347 -7.76 -5.52 -24.40
CA PRO A 347 -7.51 -5.24 -25.81
C PRO A 347 -8.05 -3.87 -26.23
N MET A 348 -7.16 -3.01 -26.74
CA MET A 348 -7.42 -1.64 -27.15
C MET A 348 -7.04 -1.38 -28.60
N THR A 349 -7.59 -0.31 -29.16
CA THR A 349 -7.31 0.18 -30.51
C THR A 349 -7.55 1.70 -30.60
N TYR A 350 -7.33 2.26 -31.79
CA TYR A 350 -7.63 3.66 -32.09
C TYR A 350 -8.86 3.76 -33.01
N ASN A 351 -9.76 4.70 -32.70
CA ASN A 351 -10.85 5.03 -33.60
C ASN A 351 -10.36 5.94 -34.73
N SER A 352 -11.24 6.27 -35.67
CA SER A 352 -10.95 7.13 -36.85
C SER A 352 -10.46 8.55 -36.49
N LYS A 353 -10.63 8.98 -35.21
CA LYS A 353 -10.15 10.27 -34.71
C LYS A 353 -8.86 10.13 -33.93
N GLY A 354 -8.21 8.96 -33.92
CA GLY A 354 -7.00 8.68 -33.17
C GLY A 354 -7.21 8.57 -31.64
N LYS A 355 -8.47 8.49 -31.19
CA LYS A 355 -8.77 8.30 -29.76
C LYS A 355 -8.72 6.82 -29.42
N ILE A 356 -8.11 6.49 -28.27
CA ILE A 356 -8.07 5.13 -27.73
C ILE A 356 -9.48 4.68 -27.33
N VAL A 357 -9.84 3.48 -27.78
CA VAL A 357 -11.09 2.79 -27.52
C VAL A 357 -10.83 1.29 -27.36
N ALA A 358 -11.75 0.54 -26.78
CA ALA A 358 -11.68 -0.91 -26.81
C ALA A 358 -11.82 -1.42 -28.26
N VAL A 359 -11.28 -2.59 -28.55
CA VAL A 359 -11.47 -3.24 -29.86
C VAL A 359 -12.95 -3.54 -30.10
N PRO A 360 -13.42 -3.58 -31.36
CA PRO A 360 -14.81 -3.93 -31.64
C PRO A 360 -15.23 -5.27 -31.00
N GLY A 361 -16.41 -5.30 -30.41
CA GLY A 361 -16.95 -6.48 -29.72
C GLY A 361 -16.44 -6.70 -28.30
N TYR A 362 -15.51 -5.89 -27.79
CA TYR A 362 -15.01 -5.94 -26.43
C TYR A 362 -15.45 -4.71 -25.63
N ASN A 363 -15.86 -4.91 -24.38
CA ASN A 363 -16.25 -3.80 -23.49
C ASN A 363 -15.07 -3.34 -22.63
N GLY A 364 -14.47 -2.19 -22.99
CA GLY A 364 -13.28 -1.68 -22.30
C GLY A 364 -13.49 -1.31 -20.82
N ASN A 365 -14.70 -0.94 -20.42
CA ASN A 365 -15.02 -0.56 -19.05
C ASN A 365 -15.34 -1.74 -18.15
N TYR A 366 -16.04 -2.78 -18.66
CA TYR A 366 -16.60 -3.88 -17.89
C TYR A 366 -16.14 -5.27 -18.34
N GLY A 367 -15.55 -5.40 -19.53
CA GLY A 367 -15.14 -6.68 -20.08
C GLY A 367 -14.03 -7.34 -19.27
N ALA A 368 -14.08 -8.67 -19.20
CA ALA A 368 -13.05 -9.52 -18.65
C ALA A 368 -12.53 -10.47 -19.72
N ILE A 369 -11.20 -10.65 -19.78
CA ILE A 369 -10.58 -11.70 -20.63
C ILE A 369 -10.87 -13.07 -20.00
N ALA A 370 -10.75 -13.17 -18.66
CA ALA A 370 -11.14 -14.37 -17.94
C ALA A 370 -12.63 -14.69 -18.17
N GLY A 371 -12.95 -15.95 -18.29
CA GLY A 371 -14.30 -16.43 -18.54
C GLY A 371 -14.49 -17.87 -18.03
N PRO A 372 -15.71 -18.44 -18.21
CA PRO A 372 -16.00 -19.80 -17.76
C PRO A 372 -15.07 -20.90 -18.30
N GLU A 373 -14.54 -20.73 -19.54
CA GLU A 373 -13.60 -21.70 -20.12
C GLU A 373 -12.19 -21.63 -19.49
N THR A 374 -11.84 -20.52 -18.86
CA THR A 374 -10.58 -20.33 -18.12
C THR A 374 -10.74 -20.38 -16.60
N GLU A 375 -11.92 -20.72 -16.10
CA GLU A 375 -12.20 -20.80 -14.67
C GLU A 375 -11.38 -21.88 -13.98
N ARG A 376 -11.41 -23.11 -14.54
CA ARG A 376 -10.64 -24.25 -14.03
C ARG A 376 -10.06 -25.07 -15.16
N MET A 377 -8.82 -25.48 -14.98
CA MET A 377 -8.14 -26.30 -15.98
C MET A 377 -7.14 -27.26 -15.33
N ASN A 378 -7.05 -28.47 -15.87
CA ASN A 378 -5.98 -29.39 -15.55
C ASN A 378 -4.81 -29.20 -16.52
N MET A 379 -3.65 -28.86 -16.02
CA MET A 379 -2.44 -28.65 -16.79
C MET A 379 -1.45 -29.80 -16.51
N ILE A 380 -0.89 -30.37 -17.58
CA ILE A 380 0.06 -31.47 -17.44
C ILE A 380 1.41 -30.92 -16.97
N GLN A 381 1.99 -31.53 -15.94
CA GLN A 381 3.32 -31.18 -15.38
C GLN A 381 4.42 -32.11 -15.96
N GLY A 382 5.68 -31.72 -15.75
CA GLY A 382 6.81 -32.44 -16.32
C GLY A 382 7.04 -33.86 -15.78
N ASP A 383 6.44 -34.19 -14.63
CA ASP A 383 6.39 -35.55 -14.07
C ASP A 383 5.11 -36.32 -14.47
N SER A 384 4.34 -35.79 -15.42
CA SER A 384 3.06 -36.30 -15.89
C SER A 384 1.91 -36.17 -14.88
N SER A 385 2.11 -35.55 -13.73
CA SER A 385 1.03 -35.21 -12.80
C SER A 385 0.17 -34.05 -13.34
N LEU A 386 -0.91 -33.70 -12.66
CA LEU A 386 -1.80 -32.61 -13.04
C LEU A 386 -1.68 -31.46 -12.06
N TYR A 387 -1.44 -30.26 -12.57
CA TYR A 387 -1.66 -29.03 -11.85
C TYR A 387 -3.12 -28.60 -12.02
N HIS A 388 -3.83 -28.50 -10.92
CA HIS A 388 -5.23 -28.06 -10.91
C HIS A 388 -5.30 -26.53 -10.81
N TYR A 389 -5.32 -25.87 -11.98
CA TYR A 389 -5.48 -24.44 -12.06
C TYR A 389 -6.93 -24.05 -11.72
N ASP A 390 -7.09 -23.10 -10.79
CA ASP A 390 -8.39 -22.52 -10.40
C ASP A 390 -8.27 -20.99 -10.39
N ASN A 391 -8.91 -20.33 -11.36
CA ASN A 391 -8.89 -18.87 -11.49
C ASN A 391 -9.88 -18.18 -10.52
N THR A 392 -10.79 -18.92 -9.88
CA THR A 392 -11.74 -18.34 -8.93
C THR A 392 -11.08 -17.81 -7.68
N VAL A 393 -9.87 -18.31 -7.36
CA VAL A 393 -9.09 -17.83 -6.23
C VAL A 393 -8.43 -16.46 -6.50
N GLY A 394 -8.17 -16.12 -7.79
CA GLY A 394 -7.54 -14.85 -8.15
C GLY A 394 -6.27 -14.57 -7.34
N THR A 395 -6.26 -13.49 -6.54
CA THR A 395 -5.30 -13.25 -5.46
C THR A 395 -5.93 -13.70 -4.15
N SER A 396 -5.57 -14.89 -3.69
CA SER A 396 -6.05 -15.49 -2.45
C SER A 396 -5.03 -15.29 -1.33
N VAL A 397 -5.51 -14.86 -0.16
CA VAL A 397 -4.68 -14.70 1.05
C VAL A 397 -5.38 -15.31 2.24
N ASN A 398 -4.72 -16.27 2.87
CA ASN A 398 -5.11 -16.81 4.17
C ASN A 398 -3.99 -16.47 5.17
N ARG A 399 -4.22 -15.49 6.05
CA ARG A 399 -3.23 -14.95 6.97
C ARG A 399 -3.74 -14.94 8.40
N SER A 400 -2.99 -15.58 9.30
CA SER A 400 -3.14 -15.47 10.74
C SER A 400 -2.06 -14.58 11.31
N GLN A 401 -2.41 -13.62 12.17
CA GLN A 401 -1.49 -12.63 12.73
C GLN A 401 -1.78 -12.40 14.21
N VAL A 402 -0.73 -12.35 15.01
CA VAL A 402 -0.76 -11.89 16.41
C VAL A 402 0.16 -10.71 16.55
N THR A 403 -0.33 -9.63 17.18
CA THR A 403 0.47 -8.44 17.51
C THR A 403 0.38 -8.18 18.99
N ILE A 404 1.53 -7.99 19.64
CA ILE A 404 1.62 -7.65 21.07
C ILE A 404 2.30 -6.30 21.17
N LYS A 405 1.64 -5.33 21.79
CA LYS A 405 2.19 -4.00 22.08
C LYS A 405 2.27 -3.79 23.58
N PHE A 406 3.42 -3.42 24.03
CA PHE A 406 3.70 -3.12 25.41
C PHE A 406 4.30 -1.72 25.52
N GLN A 407 3.81 -0.93 26.43
CA GLN A 407 4.38 0.38 26.76
C GLN A 407 4.40 0.54 28.26
N THR A 408 5.49 1.10 28.81
CA THR A 408 5.59 1.45 30.21
C THR A 408 6.41 2.72 30.42
N GLU A 409 5.96 3.57 31.32
CA GLU A 409 6.75 4.69 31.82
C GLU A 409 7.68 4.19 32.92
N LEU A 410 8.97 4.32 32.69
CA LEU A 410 10.02 4.06 33.68
C LEU A 410 10.23 5.30 34.54
N SER A 411 11.14 5.24 35.52
CA SER A 411 11.50 6.41 36.32
C SER A 411 12.13 7.53 35.48
N ASN A 412 11.96 8.79 35.88
CA ASN A 412 12.61 9.95 35.25
C ASN A 412 12.29 10.20 33.79
N ASP A 413 11.02 10.17 33.41
CA ASP A 413 10.54 10.50 32.04
C ASP A 413 11.05 9.56 30.92
N TRP A 414 11.53 8.36 31.25
CA TRP A 414 11.82 7.32 30.29
C TRP A 414 10.57 6.53 29.94
N VAL A 415 10.35 6.30 28.65
CA VAL A 415 9.25 5.48 28.14
C VAL A 415 9.82 4.33 27.32
N LEU A 416 9.48 3.10 27.71
CA LEU A 416 9.80 1.90 26.94
C LEU A 416 8.57 1.46 26.16
N LYS A 417 8.72 1.26 24.85
CA LYS A 417 7.69 0.69 23.97
C LYS A 417 8.26 -0.53 23.26
N ASN A 418 7.48 -1.58 23.16
CA ASN A 418 7.82 -2.74 22.33
C ASN A 418 6.60 -3.19 21.56
N SER A 419 6.80 -3.47 20.27
CA SER A 419 5.80 -4.00 19.38
C SER A 419 6.33 -5.26 18.72
N LEU A 420 5.66 -6.39 18.95
CA LEU A 420 6.01 -7.70 18.39
C LEU A 420 4.86 -8.19 17.53
N ARG A 421 5.14 -8.60 16.30
CA ARG A 421 4.18 -9.22 15.40
C ARG A 421 4.71 -10.56 14.91
N TYR A 422 3.86 -11.56 14.91
CA TYR A 422 4.04 -12.83 14.22
C TYR A 422 2.92 -13.00 13.22
N SER A 423 3.24 -13.41 12.00
CA SER A 423 2.25 -13.76 10.98
C SER A 423 2.63 -15.04 10.22
N ASN A 424 1.62 -15.82 9.87
CA ASN A 424 1.70 -16.96 8.96
C ASN A 424 0.69 -16.71 7.83
N MET A 425 1.15 -16.77 6.60
CA MET A 425 0.38 -16.41 5.44
C MET A 425 0.54 -17.43 4.33
N GLN A 426 -0.59 -17.89 3.77
CA GLN A 426 -0.65 -18.67 2.54
C GLN A 426 -1.22 -17.76 1.45
N THR A 427 -0.45 -17.52 0.41
CA THR A 427 -0.87 -16.68 -0.71
C THR A 427 -0.83 -17.46 -2.01
N GLN A 428 -1.88 -17.34 -2.80
CA GLN A 428 -1.94 -17.80 -4.18
C GLN A 428 -2.27 -16.61 -5.09
N ARG A 429 -1.74 -16.64 -6.29
CA ARG A 429 -2.08 -15.66 -7.32
C ARG A 429 -2.27 -16.36 -8.65
N ASN A 430 -3.53 -16.57 -9.01
CA ASN A 430 -3.93 -17.15 -10.27
C ASN A 430 -4.51 -16.07 -11.18
N GLY A 431 -4.24 -16.16 -12.47
CA GLY A 431 -4.75 -15.17 -13.41
C GLY A 431 -4.60 -15.59 -14.87
N VAL A 432 -5.54 -15.13 -15.66
CA VAL A 432 -5.43 -15.12 -17.12
C VAL A 432 -4.73 -13.83 -17.50
N TYR A 433 -3.58 -13.94 -18.15
CA TYR A 433 -2.82 -12.75 -18.59
C TYR A 433 -2.61 -12.77 -20.09
N ALA A 434 -2.67 -11.60 -20.71
CA ALA A 434 -2.39 -11.42 -22.11
C ALA A 434 -0.89 -11.17 -22.32
N LEU A 435 -0.29 -11.82 -23.31
CA LEU A 435 1.09 -11.61 -23.74
C LEU A 435 1.13 -10.73 -24.99
N ASN A 436 0.34 -11.09 -26.01
CA ASN A 436 0.27 -10.38 -27.29
C ASN A 436 -1.18 -10.32 -27.78
N LEU A 437 -1.48 -9.26 -28.53
CA LEU A 437 -2.73 -9.08 -29.25
C LEU A 437 -2.41 -9.00 -30.75
N LEU A 438 -2.91 -9.96 -31.55
CA LEU A 438 -2.58 -10.10 -32.97
C LEU A 438 -3.80 -10.52 -33.79
N THR A 439 -3.73 -10.32 -35.10
CA THR A 439 -4.72 -10.91 -36.01
C THR A 439 -4.45 -12.40 -36.20
N ALA A 440 -5.52 -13.18 -36.42
CA ALA A 440 -5.39 -14.59 -36.70
C ALA A 440 -4.51 -14.83 -37.94
N ASP A 441 -4.65 -13.99 -38.97
CA ASP A 441 -3.83 -14.07 -40.20
C ASP A 441 -2.34 -13.85 -39.93
N SER A 442 -2.00 -12.89 -39.04
CA SER A 442 -0.60 -12.64 -38.62
C SER A 442 -0.03 -13.86 -37.89
N PHE A 443 -0.84 -14.50 -37.03
CA PHE A 443 -0.46 -15.73 -36.38
C PHE A 443 -0.19 -16.86 -37.36
N TYR A 444 -1.12 -17.13 -38.30
CA TYR A 444 -0.98 -18.21 -39.25
C TYR A 444 0.28 -18.04 -40.12
N LYS A 445 0.57 -16.81 -40.55
CA LYS A 445 1.79 -16.50 -41.29
C LYS A 445 3.05 -16.74 -40.43
N ALA A 446 3.06 -16.28 -39.20
CA ALA A 446 4.22 -16.43 -38.28
C ALA A 446 4.48 -17.87 -37.88
N GLN A 447 3.44 -18.70 -37.78
CA GLN A 447 3.52 -20.11 -37.34
C GLN A 447 3.39 -21.13 -38.49
N SER A 448 3.56 -20.70 -39.74
CA SER A 448 3.42 -21.56 -40.93
C SER A 448 4.32 -22.80 -40.89
N SER A 449 5.43 -22.77 -40.18
CA SER A 449 6.31 -23.95 -39.96
C SER A 449 5.63 -25.14 -39.27
N LEU A 450 4.54 -24.92 -38.53
CA LEU A 450 3.76 -26.00 -37.94
C LEU A 450 3.17 -26.93 -38.97
N LEU A 451 2.87 -26.46 -40.18
CA LEU A 451 2.34 -27.29 -41.26
C LEU A 451 3.25 -28.47 -41.64
N SER A 452 4.56 -28.31 -41.49
CA SER A 452 5.51 -29.39 -41.69
C SER A 452 5.34 -30.57 -40.74
N GLN A 453 4.65 -30.37 -39.63
CA GLN A 453 4.37 -31.35 -38.56
C GLN A 453 2.96 -31.97 -38.73
N ALA A 454 2.18 -31.58 -39.72
CA ALA A 454 0.81 -31.99 -39.93
C ALA A 454 0.60 -32.55 -41.34
N PRO A 455 0.94 -33.81 -41.65
CA PRO A 455 0.71 -34.41 -42.96
C PRO A 455 -0.76 -34.24 -43.39
N GLY A 456 -0.97 -33.75 -44.60
CA GLY A 456 -2.31 -33.49 -45.18
C GLY A 456 -2.88 -32.10 -44.86
N ALA A 457 -2.29 -31.30 -43.97
CA ALA A 457 -2.66 -29.93 -43.79
C ALA A 457 -2.08 -29.04 -44.89
N SER A 458 -2.89 -28.09 -45.39
CA SER A 458 -2.49 -27.07 -46.35
C SER A 458 -2.48 -25.67 -45.75
N GLN A 459 -3.18 -25.48 -44.63
CA GLN A 459 -3.27 -24.21 -43.92
C GLN A 459 -3.43 -24.40 -42.41
N LEU A 460 -3.14 -23.36 -41.65
CA LEU A 460 -3.44 -23.30 -40.24
C LEU A 460 -4.81 -22.65 -40.03
N GLY A 461 -5.48 -23.07 -38.98
CA GLY A 461 -6.73 -22.49 -38.49
C GLY A 461 -6.78 -22.44 -36.98
N PHE A 462 -7.77 -21.74 -36.46
CA PHE A 462 -8.19 -21.84 -35.07
C PHE A 462 -9.57 -22.52 -34.98
N GLN A 463 -9.74 -23.27 -33.91
CA GLN A 463 -11.00 -23.95 -33.60
C GLN A 463 -11.29 -23.73 -32.10
N TYR A 464 -12.53 -23.40 -31.77
CA TYR A 464 -12.94 -23.29 -30.35
C TYR A 464 -12.74 -24.63 -29.65
N ALA A 465 -11.96 -24.62 -28.57
CA ALA A 465 -11.55 -25.84 -27.86
C ALA A 465 -12.74 -26.64 -27.30
N THR A 466 -13.78 -25.95 -26.83
CA THR A 466 -14.94 -26.56 -26.18
C THR A 466 -15.97 -27.10 -27.17
N THR A 467 -16.19 -26.42 -28.30
CA THR A 467 -17.28 -26.76 -29.26
C THR A 467 -16.79 -27.42 -30.53
N GLY A 468 -15.49 -27.33 -30.84
CA GLY A 468 -14.95 -27.80 -32.13
C GLY A 468 -15.38 -26.94 -33.31
N THR A 469 -16.01 -25.80 -33.10
CA THR A 469 -16.45 -24.90 -34.19
C THR A 469 -15.25 -24.10 -34.70
N ALA A 470 -15.14 -23.99 -36.03
CA ALA A 470 -14.09 -23.18 -36.64
C ALA A 470 -14.18 -21.72 -36.20
N PHE A 471 -13.03 -21.12 -35.90
CA PHE A 471 -12.92 -19.69 -35.62
C PHE A 471 -12.94 -18.91 -36.97
N ASN A 472 -13.72 -17.84 -36.96
CA ASN A 472 -13.70 -16.86 -38.04
C ASN A 472 -14.18 -15.48 -37.54
N ASN A 473 -13.93 -14.42 -38.30
CA ASN A 473 -14.29 -13.06 -37.87
C ASN A 473 -15.79 -12.87 -37.58
N ALA A 474 -16.68 -13.61 -38.25
CA ALA A 474 -18.10 -13.55 -38.00
C ALA A 474 -18.47 -14.18 -36.63
N ASN A 475 -17.75 -15.19 -36.21
CA ASN A 475 -17.97 -15.86 -34.90
C ASN A 475 -17.39 -15.05 -33.72
N GLN A 476 -16.62 -13.98 -34.02
CA GLN A 476 -15.89 -13.21 -33.04
C GLN A 476 -16.17 -11.70 -33.16
N ASN A 477 -17.43 -11.32 -33.18
CA ASN A 477 -17.83 -9.91 -33.29
C ASN A 477 -17.17 -9.13 -34.44
N GLY A 478 -16.66 -9.81 -35.45
CA GLY A 478 -16.04 -9.21 -36.64
C GLY A 478 -14.67 -8.58 -36.45
N ASN A 479 -13.93 -8.88 -35.35
CA ASN A 479 -12.59 -8.28 -35.13
C ASN A 479 -11.43 -9.15 -35.65
N GLY A 480 -11.58 -10.46 -35.78
CA GLY A 480 -10.54 -11.37 -36.25
C GLY A 480 -9.26 -11.44 -35.42
N LEU A 481 -9.32 -10.96 -34.17
CA LEU A 481 -8.18 -10.89 -33.25
C LEU A 481 -8.10 -12.11 -32.38
N VAL A 482 -6.90 -12.45 -32.00
CA VAL A 482 -6.59 -13.46 -30.99
C VAL A 482 -5.62 -12.89 -29.94
N ILE A 483 -5.80 -13.31 -28.71
CA ILE A 483 -4.87 -13.05 -27.61
C ILE A 483 -3.99 -14.29 -27.48
N GLN A 484 -2.69 -14.12 -27.62
CA GLN A 484 -1.73 -15.06 -27.03
C GLN A 484 -1.64 -14.74 -25.54
N GLY A 485 -2.04 -15.69 -24.72
CA GLY A 485 -2.14 -15.50 -23.28
C GLY A 485 -1.51 -16.63 -22.50
N GLY A 486 -1.64 -16.55 -21.20
CA GLY A 486 -1.21 -17.57 -20.27
C GLY A 486 -2.18 -17.73 -19.11
N LEU A 487 -2.29 -18.96 -18.61
CA LEU A 487 -2.89 -19.31 -17.35
C LEU A 487 -1.75 -19.47 -16.34
N ARG A 488 -1.64 -18.57 -15.39
CA ARG A 488 -0.53 -18.55 -14.43
C ARG A 488 -1.03 -18.84 -13.04
N GLY A 489 -0.44 -19.84 -12.39
CA GLY A 489 -0.58 -20.14 -10.98
C GLY A 489 0.72 -19.85 -10.24
N ILE A 490 0.63 -19.12 -9.13
CA ILE A 490 1.74 -18.80 -8.23
C ILE A 490 1.29 -19.11 -6.82
N THR A 491 2.18 -19.73 -6.02
CA THR A 491 1.94 -20.00 -4.60
C THR A 491 3.12 -19.46 -3.79
N MET A 492 2.82 -18.71 -2.70
CA MET A 492 3.83 -18.05 -1.88
C MET A 492 3.44 -18.13 -0.40
N PRO A 493 3.64 -19.29 0.27
CA PRO A 493 3.53 -19.36 1.72
C PRO A 493 4.68 -18.59 2.38
N GLN A 494 4.35 -17.85 3.44
CA GLN A 494 5.30 -16.99 4.16
C GLN A 494 5.04 -17.05 5.66
N THR A 495 6.10 -17.04 6.46
CA THR A 495 6.04 -16.72 7.89
C THR A 495 6.93 -15.53 8.18
N GLU A 496 6.51 -14.65 9.09
CA GLU A 496 7.24 -13.42 9.40
C GLU A 496 7.11 -13.08 10.89
N VAL A 497 8.21 -12.59 11.46
CA VAL A 497 8.31 -12.02 12.80
C VAL A 497 8.91 -10.63 12.68
N ASP A 498 8.22 -9.63 13.24
CA ASP A 498 8.71 -8.26 13.38
C ASP A 498 8.74 -7.88 14.85
N ASN A 499 9.83 -7.25 15.29
CA ASN A 499 9.92 -6.66 16.61
C ASN A 499 10.54 -5.27 16.54
N ASP A 500 9.88 -4.30 17.14
CA ASP A 500 10.32 -2.91 17.21
C ASP A 500 10.32 -2.45 18.67
N LEU A 501 11.52 -2.18 19.20
CA LEU A 501 11.76 -1.78 20.58
C LEU A 501 12.26 -0.34 20.60
N HIS A 502 11.56 0.52 21.36
CA HIS A 502 11.90 1.92 21.54
C HIS A 502 12.14 2.26 23.00
N LEU A 503 13.13 3.08 23.23
CA LEU A 503 13.38 3.73 24.52
C LEU A 503 13.45 5.24 24.29
N SER A 504 12.47 5.97 24.76
CA SER A 504 12.38 7.43 24.61
C SER A 504 12.62 8.15 25.94
N HIS A 505 13.19 9.34 25.86
CA HIS A 505 13.42 10.19 27.02
C HIS A 505 13.27 11.67 26.67
N VAL A 506 12.51 12.36 27.49
CA VAL A 506 12.34 13.80 27.37
C VAL A 506 13.22 14.50 28.39
N PHE A 507 14.16 15.32 27.94
CA PHE A 507 15.05 16.08 28.81
C PHE A 507 15.19 17.54 28.37
N TYR A 508 15.75 18.37 29.26
CA TYR A 508 15.90 19.81 29.04
C TYR A 508 17.36 20.21 29.09
N THR A 509 17.77 21.06 28.14
CA THR A 509 19.08 21.70 28.11
C THR A 509 18.88 23.22 28.17
N GLY A 510 18.96 23.77 29.39
CA GLY A 510 18.57 25.15 29.63
C GLY A 510 17.07 25.35 29.39
N SER A 511 16.72 26.27 28.49
CA SER A 511 15.32 26.51 28.09
C SER A 511 14.84 25.63 26.93
N SER A 512 15.73 24.88 26.29
CA SER A 512 15.39 24.00 25.17
C SER A 512 15.02 22.61 25.63
N LYS A 513 14.23 21.90 24.84
CA LYS A 513 13.68 20.59 25.14
C LYS A 513 14.06 19.60 24.07
N HIS A 514 14.47 18.40 24.49
CA HIS A 514 14.79 17.27 23.62
C HIS A 514 13.77 16.17 23.84
N ASP A 515 13.34 15.52 22.77
CA ASP A 515 12.56 14.28 22.76
C ASP A 515 13.40 13.21 22.05
N PHE A 516 14.29 12.61 22.83
CA PHE A 516 15.28 11.65 22.34
C PHE A 516 14.69 10.24 22.29
N ASN A 517 15.04 9.50 21.25
CA ASN A 517 14.60 8.13 21.06
C ASN A 517 15.76 7.26 20.56
N PHE A 518 15.87 6.08 21.14
CA PHE A 518 16.73 4.98 20.69
C PHE A 518 15.85 3.78 20.36
N GLY A 519 16.08 3.13 19.20
CA GLY A 519 15.32 1.99 18.78
C GLY A 519 16.15 0.84 18.24
N TYR A 520 15.62 -0.35 18.39
CA TYR A 520 16.12 -1.58 17.78
C TYR A 520 14.99 -2.29 17.07
N TYR A 521 15.18 -2.53 15.77
CA TYR A 521 14.24 -3.27 14.94
C TYR A 521 14.85 -4.60 14.52
N TYR A 522 14.04 -5.65 14.60
CA TYR A 522 14.34 -6.98 14.13
C TYR A 522 13.20 -7.48 13.25
N ALA A 523 13.52 -8.03 12.08
CA ALA A 523 12.58 -8.76 11.24
C ALA A 523 13.22 -10.05 10.73
N HIS A 524 12.43 -11.11 10.67
CA HIS A 524 12.80 -12.35 10.03
C HIS A 524 11.60 -12.91 9.29
N PHE A 525 11.76 -13.19 8.01
CA PHE A 525 10.75 -13.88 7.25
C PHE A 525 11.36 -14.99 6.39
N ASN A 526 10.59 -16.03 6.17
CA ASN A 526 10.88 -17.06 5.18
C ASN A 526 9.71 -17.16 4.20
N GLN A 527 10.02 -17.51 2.95
CA GLN A 527 9.03 -17.67 1.91
C GLN A 527 9.41 -18.79 0.97
N ASN A 528 8.46 -19.63 0.62
CA ASN A 528 8.55 -20.50 -0.53
C ASN A 528 7.87 -19.84 -1.72
N PHE A 529 8.37 -20.08 -2.91
CA PHE A 529 7.83 -19.58 -4.15
C PHE A 529 7.70 -20.70 -5.16
N SER A 530 6.51 -20.91 -5.69
CA SER A 530 6.33 -21.80 -6.83
C SER A 530 5.48 -21.14 -7.91
N ARG A 531 5.84 -21.33 -9.16
CA ARG A 531 5.13 -20.82 -10.33
C ARG A 531 4.98 -21.90 -11.38
N TYR A 532 3.75 -22.06 -11.88
CA TYR A 532 3.45 -22.89 -13.03
C TYR A 532 2.51 -22.17 -13.98
N SER A 533 2.88 -22.06 -15.27
CA SER A 533 2.07 -21.35 -16.27
C SER A 533 1.97 -22.17 -17.54
N SER A 534 0.82 -22.10 -18.20
CA SER A 534 0.61 -22.70 -19.52
C SER A 534 0.18 -21.65 -20.54
N LYS A 535 0.67 -21.77 -21.77
CA LYS A 535 0.33 -20.86 -22.87
C LYS A 535 -0.98 -21.26 -23.52
N VAL A 536 -1.85 -20.29 -23.74
CA VAL A 536 -3.16 -20.47 -24.39
C VAL A 536 -3.37 -19.43 -25.48
N TYR A 537 -4.28 -19.73 -26.40
CA TYR A 537 -4.83 -18.75 -27.34
C TYR A 537 -6.29 -18.53 -26.99
N LEU A 538 -6.72 -17.28 -27.04
CA LEU A 538 -8.05 -16.83 -26.67
C LEU A 538 -8.62 -15.96 -27.80
N ASP A 539 -9.91 -16.05 -28.04
CA ASP A 539 -10.60 -15.09 -28.88
C ASP A 539 -10.72 -13.73 -28.12
N VAL A 540 -10.99 -12.66 -28.86
CA VAL A 540 -11.07 -11.31 -28.30
C VAL A 540 -12.54 -10.89 -28.15
N GLN A 541 -13.13 -11.28 -27.04
CA GLN A 541 -14.47 -10.89 -26.61
C GLN A 541 -14.56 -10.87 -25.09
N ASN A 542 -15.69 -10.38 -24.55
CA ASN A 542 -15.97 -10.55 -23.12
C ASN A 542 -16.12 -12.05 -22.80
N HIS A 543 -15.46 -12.51 -21.74
CA HIS A 543 -15.34 -13.92 -21.40
C HIS A 543 -14.70 -14.69 -22.57
N SER A 544 -13.45 -14.35 -22.86
CA SER A 544 -12.67 -14.94 -23.95
C SER A 544 -12.67 -16.46 -23.89
N ARG A 545 -12.83 -17.09 -25.02
CA ARG A 545 -12.91 -18.54 -25.19
C ARG A 545 -11.59 -19.11 -25.67
N LEU A 546 -11.30 -20.33 -25.25
CA LEU A 546 -10.07 -21.04 -25.62
C LEU A 546 -10.11 -21.50 -27.09
N LEU A 547 -8.97 -21.35 -27.76
CA LEU A 547 -8.77 -21.72 -29.17
C LEU A 547 -7.71 -22.80 -29.30
N ASN A 548 -8.04 -23.88 -30.01
CA ASN A 548 -7.05 -24.84 -30.48
C ASN A 548 -6.41 -24.35 -31.79
N ILE A 549 -5.10 -24.55 -31.92
CA ILE A 549 -4.41 -24.41 -33.19
C ILE A 549 -4.60 -25.70 -33.98
N VAL A 550 -5.09 -25.60 -35.20
CA VAL A 550 -5.39 -26.73 -36.07
C VAL A 550 -4.71 -26.60 -37.43
N GLY A 551 -4.38 -27.76 -38.01
CA GLY A 551 -4.00 -27.88 -39.43
C GLY A 551 -5.23 -28.34 -40.21
N GLU A 552 -5.55 -27.64 -41.31
CA GLU A 552 -6.69 -27.88 -42.15
C GLU A 552 -6.25 -28.31 -43.57
N ASP A 553 -7.01 -29.21 -44.20
CA ASP A 553 -6.84 -29.57 -45.57
C ASP A 553 -7.32 -28.45 -46.53
N ALA A 554 -7.20 -28.64 -47.83
CA ALA A 554 -7.65 -27.67 -48.84
C ALA A 554 -9.17 -27.39 -48.81
N ASN A 555 -9.97 -28.26 -48.18
CA ASN A 555 -11.42 -28.11 -48.03
C ASN A 555 -11.81 -27.48 -46.68
N GLY A 556 -10.83 -27.16 -45.81
CA GLY A 556 -11.06 -26.59 -44.50
C GLY A 556 -11.42 -27.65 -43.43
N ASN A 557 -11.23 -28.92 -43.67
CA ASN A 557 -11.40 -29.95 -42.68
C ASN A 557 -10.16 -30.03 -41.77
N VAL A 558 -10.36 -30.11 -40.47
CA VAL A 558 -9.27 -30.30 -39.51
C VAL A 558 -8.68 -31.71 -39.67
N VAL A 559 -7.42 -31.77 -40.02
CA VAL A 559 -6.64 -33.02 -40.17
C VAL A 559 -5.62 -33.21 -39.06
N HIS A 560 -5.33 -32.14 -38.30
CA HIS A 560 -4.41 -32.18 -37.18
C HIS A 560 -4.76 -31.12 -36.11
N THR A 561 -4.45 -31.39 -34.84
CA THR A 561 -4.60 -30.42 -33.74
C THR A 561 -3.27 -30.31 -32.99
N PHE A 562 -2.71 -29.08 -32.93
CA PHE A 562 -1.43 -28.81 -32.28
C PHE A 562 -1.55 -28.42 -30.78
N SER A 563 -2.76 -28.16 -30.33
CA SER A 563 -3.09 -27.76 -28.95
C SER A 563 -3.83 -28.86 -28.22
N ASN A 564 -3.85 -28.81 -26.90
CA ASN A 564 -4.65 -29.70 -26.09
C ASN A 564 -5.63 -28.88 -25.24
N ASN A 565 -6.93 -28.95 -25.57
CA ASN A 565 -7.99 -28.20 -24.87
C ASN A 565 -7.66 -26.70 -24.71
N GLY A 566 -7.22 -26.06 -25.83
CA GLY A 566 -6.84 -24.65 -25.86
C GLY A 566 -5.42 -24.35 -25.38
N VAL A 567 -4.74 -25.31 -24.75
CA VAL A 567 -3.35 -25.14 -24.32
C VAL A 567 -2.41 -25.43 -25.50
N SER A 568 -1.58 -24.46 -25.85
CA SER A 568 -0.55 -24.60 -26.88
C SER A 568 0.80 -25.03 -26.35
N GLN A 569 1.05 -24.80 -25.07
CA GLN A 569 2.27 -25.24 -24.38
C GLN A 569 2.02 -25.32 -22.87
N TYR A 570 2.16 -26.50 -22.29
CA TYR A 570 2.18 -26.68 -20.83
C TYR A 570 3.56 -26.26 -20.29
N GLY A 571 3.58 -25.81 -19.02
CA GLY A 571 4.84 -25.45 -18.36
C GLY A 571 5.66 -24.42 -19.12
N TYR A 572 4.99 -23.46 -19.75
CA TYR A 572 5.67 -22.35 -20.43
C TYR A 572 6.55 -21.55 -19.47
N GLU A 573 6.08 -21.36 -18.24
CA GLU A 573 6.88 -20.83 -17.14
C GLU A 573 6.82 -21.83 -15.98
N TRP A 574 7.97 -22.06 -15.36
CA TRP A 574 8.12 -22.84 -14.17
C TRP A 574 9.19 -22.21 -13.28
N ALA A 575 9.00 -22.21 -11.97
CA ALA A 575 10.02 -21.86 -10.99
C ALA A 575 9.65 -22.49 -9.65
N ASP A 576 10.66 -22.92 -8.89
CA ASP A 576 10.55 -23.30 -7.51
C ASP A 576 11.77 -22.76 -6.74
N ALA A 577 11.50 -22.04 -5.66
CA ALA A 577 12.52 -21.39 -4.87
C ALA A 577 12.07 -21.29 -3.40
N ASN A 578 13.04 -21.20 -2.53
CA ASN A 578 12.79 -20.93 -1.14
C ASN A 578 13.90 -20.03 -0.59
N GLY A 579 13.56 -19.16 0.34
CA GLY A 579 14.53 -18.27 0.93
C GLY A 579 14.05 -17.65 2.21
N GLU A 580 15.00 -17.06 2.92
CA GLU A 580 14.75 -16.31 4.14
C GLU A 580 15.54 -15.01 4.16
N GLN A 581 15.03 -14.04 4.91
CA GLN A 581 15.73 -12.80 5.15
C GLN A 581 15.65 -12.45 6.63
N THR A 582 16.80 -12.08 7.20
CA THR A 582 16.90 -11.55 8.56
C THR A 582 17.43 -10.14 8.53
N THR A 583 16.72 -9.21 9.13
CA THR A 583 17.07 -7.79 9.21
C THR A 583 17.26 -7.39 10.66
N ASN A 584 18.35 -6.66 10.94
CA ASN A 584 18.63 -6.02 12.21
C ASN A 584 18.90 -4.54 11.96
N ALA A 585 18.27 -3.65 12.73
CA ALA A 585 18.55 -2.23 12.63
C ALA A 585 18.62 -1.57 13.99
N LEU A 586 19.54 -0.61 14.10
CA LEU A 586 19.67 0.30 15.25
C LEU A 586 19.40 1.72 14.76
N TYR A 587 18.62 2.48 15.49
CA TYR A 587 18.37 3.86 15.14
C TYR A 587 18.27 4.77 16.35
N VAL A 588 18.63 6.03 16.12
CA VAL A 588 18.48 7.11 17.09
C VAL A 588 17.82 8.30 16.41
N SER A 589 17.01 9.02 17.17
CA SER A 589 16.42 10.28 16.72
C SER A 589 16.27 11.24 17.87
N ASP A 590 16.29 12.54 17.55
CA ASP A 590 16.02 13.60 18.50
C ASP A 590 15.12 14.67 17.87
N GLU A 591 14.13 15.13 18.60
CA GLU A 591 13.35 16.32 18.30
C GLU A 591 13.76 17.42 19.29
N TRP A 592 14.61 18.35 18.84
CA TRP A 592 15.13 19.44 19.62
C TRP A 592 14.31 20.71 19.46
N GLN A 593 13.48 21.03 20.44
CA GLN A 593 12.76 22.30 20.54
C GLN A 593 13.70 23.38 21.09
N ILE A 594 14.30 24.15 20.20
CA ILE A 594 15.32 25.19 20.55
C ILE A 594 14.61 26.40 21.17
N THR A 595 13.54 26.87 20.51
CA THR A 595 12.68 27.97 20.99
C THR A 595 11.21 27.57 20.82
N HIS A 596 10.29 28.42 21.23
CA HIS A 596 8.87 28.18 20.93
C HIS A 596 8.57 28.08 19.42
N ALA A 597 9.32 28.83 18.61
CA ALA A 597 9.12 28.93 17.20
C ALA A 597 9.97 27.94 16.40
N LEU A 598 11.17 27.59 16.86
CA LEU A 598 12.14 26.80 16.11
C LEU A 598 12.32 25.42 16.73
N ARG A 599 12.11 24.39 15.93
CA ARG A 599 12.47 23.02 16.21
C ARG A 599 13.35 22.45 15.11
N ILE A 600 14.33 21.65 15.48
CA ILE A 600 15.15 20.82 14.60
C ILE A 600 14.89 19.37 15.00
N ASP A 601 14.72 18.48 14.05
CA ASP A 601 14.65 17.06 14.31
C ASP A 601 15.48 16.27 13.30
N GLY A 602 16.10 15.22 13.78
CA GLY A 602 16.96 14.38 12.99
C GLY A 602 17.04 12.97 13.51
N GLY A 603 17.54 12.09 12.67
CA GLY A 603 17.74 10.70 13.05
C GLY A 603 18.68 9.98 12.09
N VAL A 604 19.26 8.91 12.59
CA VAL A 604 20.13 7.99 11.86
C VAL A 604 19.70 6.56 12.15
N ARG A 605 19.67 5.73 11.13
CA ARG A 605 19.44 4.29 11.20
C ARG A 605 20.54 3.56 10.46
N TRP A 606 21.16 2.61 11.11
CA TRP A 606 21.98 1.60 10.48
C TRP A 606 21.23 0.28 10.42
N GLU A 607 21.25 -0.36 9.28
CA GLU A 607 20.54 -1.61 9.03
C GLU A 607 21.46 -2.61 8.36
N TYR A 608 21.39 -3.85 8.82
CA TYR A 608 22.06 -5.02 8.27
C TYR A 608 21.03 -6.09 7.97
N ALA A 609 21.03 -6.58 6.73
CA ALA A 609 20.16 -7.66 6.28
C ALA A 609 20.96 -8.78 5.65
N GLN A 610 20.64 -10.01 6.00
CA GLN A 610 21.13 -11.22 5.37
C GLN A 610 19.97 -11.89 4.63
N THR A 611 20.20 -12.26 3.37
CA THR A 611 19.23 -12.92 2.51
C THR A 611 19.88 -14.17 1.94
N ASP A 612 19.31 -15.33 2.21
CA ASP A 612 19.80 -16.61 1.70
C ASP A 612 18.66 -17.52 1.25
N GLY A 613 18.98 -18.48 0.40
CA GLY A 613 17.99 -19.40 -0.11
C GLY A 613 18.51 -20.31 -1.20
N VAL A 614 17.57 -21.02 -1.82
CA VAL A 614 17.85 -21.97 -2.90
C VAL A 614 16.80 -21.84 -4.01
N VAL A 615 17.23 -22.10 -5.23
CA VAL A 615 16.39 -22.09 -6.43
C VAL A 615 16.61 -23.39 -7.19
N GLU A 616 15.55 -24.10 -7.51
CA GLU A 616 15.63 -25.29 -8.33
C GLU A 616 15.90 -24.93 -9.80
N GLN A 617 16.83 -25.61 -10.42
CA GLN A 617 17.14 -25.42 -11.83
C GLN A 617 16.11 -26.12 -12.70
N SER A 618 15.80 -25.53 -13.85
CA SER A 618 14.82 -26.09 -14.78
C SER A 618 15.49 -26.83 -15.95
N LYS A 619 14.74 -27.77 -16.51
CA LYS A 619 15.04 -28.46 -17.78
C LYS A 619 13.78 -28.52 -18.63
N THR A 620 13.95 -28.75 -19.94
CA THR A 620 12.84 -29.10 -20.80
C THR A 620 12.60 -30.62 -20.71
N VAL A 621 11.37 -30.99 -20.33
CA VAL A 621 10.88 -32.36 -20.36
C VAL A 621 10.00 -32.51 -21.60
N ASN A 622 10.28 -33.53 -22.41
CA ASN A 622 9.50 -33.83 -23.61
C ASN A 622 8.61 -35.07 -23.35
N LEU A 623 7.31 -34.85 -23.24
CA LEU A 623 6.28 -35.89 -23.04
C LEU A 623 5.62 -36.31 -24.36
N GLY A 624 6.05 -35.77 -25.52
CA GLY A 624 5.46 -36.06 -26.81
C GLY A 624 6.06 -35.23 -27.97
N THR A 625 5.44 -35.32 -29.15
CA THR A 625 5.99 -34.81 -30.38
C THR A 625 5.77 -33.30 -30.61
N TYR A 626 4.76 -32.72 -29.97
CA TYR A 626 4.34 -31.34 -30.20
C TYR A 626 4.86 -30.36 -29.13
N ALA A 627 4.79 -29.06 -29.43
CA ALA A 627 5.17 -27.99 -28.49
C ALA A 627 4.41 -28.08 -27.16
N THR A 628 3.12 -28.50 -27.18
CA THR A 628 2.33 -28.74 -25.97
C THR A 628 2.95 -29.76 -25.02
N SER A 629 3.74 -30.68 -25.54
CA SER A 629 4.38 -31.76 -24.78
C SER A 629 5.79 -31.40 -24.32
N GLN A 630 6.30 -30.22 -24.66
CA GLN A 630 7.60 -29.71 -24.21
C GLN A 630 7.39 -28.79 -23.02
N ILE A 631 7.69 -29.29 -21.83
CA ILE A 631 7.34 -28.67 -20.56
C ILE A 631 8.63 -28.22 -19.86
N THR A 632 8.68 -26.96 -19.42
CA THR A 632 9.70 -26.51 -18.47
C THR A 632 9.38 -27.06 -17.09
N TRP A 633 10.31 -27.78 -16.48
CA TRP A 633 10.13 -28.46 -15.21
C TRP A 633 11.44 -28.51 -14.42
N GLY A 634 11.37 -28.71 -13.11
CA GLY A 634 12.53 -28.84 -12.27
C GLY A 634 13.42 -30.02 -12.67
N ASN A 635 14.72 -29.88 -12.51
CA ASN A 635 15.67 -30.93 -12.79
C ASN A 635 16.14 -31.68 -11.54
N GLY A 636 15.73 -31.23 -10.34
CA GLY A 636 16.13 -31.76 -9.02
C GLY A 636 17.41 -31.13 -8.48
N GLU A 637 18.08 -30.27 -9.21
CA GLU A 637 19.30 -29.58 -8.77
C GLU A 637 18.96 -28.20 -8.19
N TRP A 638 19.37 -27.96 -6.93
CA TRP A 638 19.14 -26.73 -6.22
C TRP A 638 20.42 -25.92 -6.11
N LEU A 639 20.40 -24.67 -6.55
CA LEU A 639 21.49 -23.74 -6.40
C LEU A 639 21.21 -22.78 -5.26
N GLY A 640 22.19 -22.63 -4.37
CA GLY A 640 22.12 -21.73 -3.23
C GLY A 640 22.61 -20.34 -3.54
N TYR A 641 22.08 -19.36 -2.81
CA TYR A 641 22.61 -18.00 -2.72
C TYR A 641 22.66 -17.56 -1.26
N ASP A 642 23.60 -16.67 -0.93
CA ASP A 642 23.76 -16.03 0.38
C ASP A 642 24.33 -14.63 0.12
N HIS A 643 23.54 -13.61 0.47
CA HIS A 643 23.89 -12.22 0.29
C HIS A 643 23.64 -11.43 1.57
N HIS A 644 24.47 -10.45 1.81
CA HIS A 644 24.29 -9.53 2.91
C HIS A 644 24.36 -8.09 2.39
N PHE A 645 23.55 -7.24 3.00
CA PHE A 645 23.45 -5.84 2.67
C PHE A 645 23.51 -5.04 3.96
N ASP A 646 24.28 -3.97 3.95
CA ASP A 646 24.25 -2.98 5.02
C ASP A 646 24.14 -1.57 4.45
N TYR A 647 23.49 -0.70 5.17
CA TYR A 647 23.37 0.69 4.78
C TYR A 647 23.02 1.57 5.98
N THR A 648 23.27 2.87 5.80
CA THR A 648 22.91 3.88 6.78
C THR A 648 21.97 4.88 6.13
N THR A 649 20.82 5.10 6.74
CA THR A 649 19.88 6.15 6.38
C THR A 649 19.92 7.26 7.42
N TRP A 650 19.64 8.49 7.01
CA TRP A 650 19.58 9.60 7.94
C TRP A 650 18.64 10.69 7.42
N THR A 651 18.15 11.50 8.34
CA THR A 651 17.28 12.62 8.04
C THR A 651 17.58 13.79 8.96
N LEU A 652 17.44 15.00 8.44
CA LEU A 652 17.54 16.24 9.22
C LEU A 652 16.47 17.19 8.73
N GLY A 653 15.65 17.70 9.64
CA GLY A 653 14.57 18.62 9.37
C GLY A 653 14.55 19.78 10.34
N ALA A 654 13.95 20.87 9.90
CA ALA A 654 13.65 22.02 10.73
C ALA A 654 12.23 22.50 10.48
N ASP A 655 11.56 22.92 11.54
CA ASP A 655 10.24 23.53 11.53
C ASP A 655 10.32 24.88 12.23
N TYR A 656 9.80 25.91 11.58
CA TYR A 656 9.75 27.27 12.12
C TYR A 656 8.33 27.81 12.11
N GLN A 657 7.76 27.94 13.29
CA GLN A 657 6.42 28.50 13.51
C GLN A 657 6.46 30.03 13.44
N LEU A 658 5.91 30.58 12.36
CA LEU A 658 5.76 32.03 12.16
C LEU A 658 4.64 32.60 13.02
N SER A 659 3.61 31.80 13.28
CA SER A 659 2.48 32.07 14.17
C SER A 659 1.80 30.77 14.55
N ASP A 660 0.78 30.82 15.40
CA ASP A 660 -0.01 29.63 15.80
C ASP A 660 -0.68 28.91 14.60
N ASN A 661 -0.87 29.62 13.51
CA ASN A 661 -1.56 29.12 12.31
C ASN A 661 -0.65 28.97 11.08
N MET A 662 0.65 29.30 11.21
CA MET A 662 1.54 29.37 10.04
C MET A 662 2.94 28.88 10.37
N GLY A 663 3.46 27.97 9.57
CA GLY A 663 4.79 27.39 9.71
C GLY A 663 5.51 27.20 8.39
N LEU A 664 6.82 27.18 8.47
CA LEU A 664 7.75 26.81 7.40
C LEU A 664 8.51 25.57 7.83
N PHE A 665 8.81 24.72 6.90
CA PHE A 665 9.72 23.61 7.18
C PHE A 665 10.66 23.34 6.03
N GLY A 666 11.77 22.70 6.33
CA GLY A 666 12.70 22.15 5.36
C GLY A 666 13.29 20.84 5.88
N ARG A 667 13.56 19.91 5.00
CA ARG A 667 14.12 18.60 5.35
C ARG A 667 15.00 18.06 4.24
N TYR A 668 16.04 17.36 4.62
CA TYR A 668 16.81 16.50 3.74
C TYR A 668 16.89 15.09 4.31
N THR A 669 16.71 14.10 3.44
CA THR A 669 16.70 12.67 3.81
C THR A 669 17.57 11.88 2.84
N SER A 670 18.42 11.03 3.38
CA SER A 670 19.11 9.97 2.65
C SER A 670 18.52 8.63 3.08
N ALA A 671 17.92 7.93 2.14
CA ALA A 671 17.18 6.70 2.37
C ALA A 671 17.72 5.57 1.51
N ALA A 672 17.40 4.34 1.87
CA ALA A 672 17.75 3.17 1.08
C ALA A 672 16.64 2.12 1.10
N ARG A 673 16.68 1.26 0.10
CA ARG A 673 15.92 0.01 0.03
C ARG A 673 16.86 -1.11 -0.36
N ILE A 674 16.83 -2.20 0.38
CA ILE A 674 17.57 -3.41 0.05
C ILE A 674 16.84 -4.21 -1.03
N PRO A 675 17.56 -5.01 -1.83
CA PRO A 675 16.93 -5.95 -2.74
C PRO A 675 16.13 -7.00 -1.98
N GLY A 676 14.87 -7.19 -2.40
CA GLY A 676 14.05 -8.29 -1.93
C GLY A 676 14.51 -9.62 -2.51
N PHE A 677 14.32 -10.72 -1.79
CA PHE A 677 14.78 -12.02 -2.28
C PHE A 677 13.98 -12.52 -3.50
N GLY A 678 12.86 -11.94 -3.82
CA GLY A 678 12.17 -12.10 -5.11
C GLY A 678 13.03 -11.87 -6.35
N THR A 679 14.13 -11.14 -6.21
CA THR A 679 15.17 -10.98 -7.25
C THR A 679 15.79 -12.31 -7.66
N TYR A 680 15.82 -13.29 -6.78
CA TYR A 680 16.51 -14.56 -6.98
C TYR A 680 15.59 -15.73 -7.35
N TYR A 681 14.26 -15.57 -7.37
CA TYR A 681 13.29 -16.66 -7.60
C TYR A 681 13.54 -17.54 -8.83
N THR A 682 14.16 -16.99 -9.86
CA THR A 682 14.42 -17.72 -11.12
C THR A 682 15.88 -17.78 -11.50
N ASN A 683 16.73 -17.01 -10.83
CA ASN A 683 18.17 -16.96 -11.16
C ASN A 683 18.98 -16.51 -9.93
N VAL A 684 19.73 -17.44 -9.35
CA VAL A 684 20.61 -17.17 -8.21
C VAL A 684 21.74 -16.17 -8.50
N SER A 685 22.11 -16.02 -9.78
CA SER A 685 23.15 -15.09 -10.24
C SER A 685 22.61 -13.70 -10.58
N SER A 686 21.33 -13.43 -10.30
CA SER A 686 20.74 -12.09 -10.53
C SER A 686 21.53 -11.02 -9.77
N THR A 687 21.91 -9.97 -10.48
CA THR A 687 22.55 -8.82 -9.84
C THR A 687 21.53 -8.08 -8.99
N ALA A 688 21.83 -7.95 -7.72
CA ALA A 688 21.02 -7.18 -6.77
C ALA A 688 21.85 -6.05 -6.19
N VAL A 689 21.30 -4.85 -6.24
CA VAL A 689 21.97 -3.63 -5.80
C VAL A 689 21.05 -2.86 -4.86
N THR A 690 21.59 -2.41 -3.71
CA THR A 690 20.85 -1.52 -2.82
C THR A 690 20.46 -0.24 -3.57
N GLN A 691 19.18 0.05 -3.55
CA GLN A 691 18.62 1.28 -4.11
C GLN A 691 18.75 2.39 -3.08
N THR A 692 19.20 3.57 -3.49
CA THR A 692 19.35 4.71 -2.58
C THR A 692 18.56 5.90 -3.07
N MET A 693 17.99 6.66 -2.14
CA MET A 693 17.22 7.85 -2.43
C MET A 693 17.72 9.05 -1.63
N GLN A 694 17.84 10.16 -2.31
CA GLN A 694 18.09 11.47 -1.71
C GLN A 694 16.83 12.31 -1.94
N LEU A 695 16.30 12.87 -0.88
CA LEU A 695 15.10 13.70 -0.90
C LEU A 695 15.36 15.02 -0.20
N GLY A 696 15.23 16.12 -0.92
CA GLY A 696 15.14 17.46 -0.37
C GLY A 696 13.71 17.96 -0.44
N GLU A 697 13.17 18.51 0.65
CA GLU A 697 11.85 19.10 0.65
C GLU A 697 11.83 20.40 1.47
N ALA A 698 11.01 21.34 1.02
CA ALA A 698 10.71 22.57 1.75
C ALA A 698 9.24 22.93 1.56
N GLY A 699 8.61 23.43 2.61
CA GLY A 699 7.18 23.68 2.56
C GLY A 699 6.71 24.81 3.46
N PHE A 700 5.51 25.24 3.14
CA PHE A 700 4.74 26.24 3.86
C PHE A 700 3.41 25.61 4.30
N LYS A 701 3.03 25.88 5.54
CA LYS A 701 1.81 25.39 6.16
C LYS A 701 1.04 26.57 6.74
N TYR A 702 -0.23 26.64 6.38
CA TYR A 702 -1.15 27.63 6.90
C TYR A 702 -2.51 26.99 7.16
N ALA A 703 -3.04 27.16 8.35
CA ALA A 703 -4.34 26.60 8.68
C ALA A 703 -5.11 27.51 9.65
N THR A 704 -6.33 27.80 9.28
CA THR A 704 -7.31 28.52 10.08
C THR A 704 -8.65 27.77 10.05
N ARG A 705 -9.66 28.25 10.75
CA ARG A 705 -11.01 27.68 10.70
C ARG A 705 -11.62 27.70 9.29
N LEU A 706 -11.33 28.74 8.49
CA LEU A 706 -11.97 28.96 7.18
C LEU A 706 -11.13 28.49 6.00
N PHE A 707 -9.82 28.30 6.21
CA PHE A 707 -8.88 28.03 5.14
C PHE A 707 -7.70 27.20 5.64
N SER A 708 -7.32 26.20 4.87
CA SER A 708 -6.07 25.46 5.07
C SER A 708 -5.30 25.40 3.76
N PHE A 709 -3.98 25.51 3.84
CA PHE A 709 -3.09 25.38 2.71
C PHE A 709 -1.76 24.79 3.15
N TYR A 710 -1.35 23.75 2.46
CA TYR A 710 -0.06 23.08 2.64
C TYR A 710 0.59 22.97 1.27
N GLY A 711 1.72 23.63 1.09
CA GLY A 711 2.51 23.59 -0.14
C GLY A 711 3.89 23.02 0.14
N THR A 712 4.35 22.07 -0.67
CA THR A 712 5.67 21.44 -0.53
C THR A 712 6.33 21.32 -1.88
N GLY A 713 7.50 22.00 -2.04
CA GLY A 713 8.43 21.73 -3.14
C GLY A 713 9.34 20.57 -2.76
N PHE A 714 9.61 19.68 -3.69
CA PHE A 714 10.51 18.54 -3.44
C PHE A 714 11.45 18.28 -4.62
N TYR A 715 12.60 17.70 -4.29
CA TYR A 715 13.55 17.12 -5.23
C TYR A 715 13.90 15.72 -4.78
N THR A 716 13.77 14.74 -5.66
CA THR A 716 14.10 13.34 -5.41
C THR A 716 15.14 12.86 -6.42
N ARG A 717 16.23 12.29 -5.93
CA ARG A 717 17.16 11.49 -6.74
C ARG A 717 17.12 10.06 -6.24
N TYR A 718 16.73 9.12 -7.12
CA TYR A 718 16.67 7.71 -6.78
C TYR A 718 17.65 6.94 -7.65
N ASN A 719 18.61 6.27 -7.04
CA ASN A 719 19.68 5.56 -7.72
C ASN A 719 19.43 4.07 -7.76
N ASN A 720 19.98 3.42 -8.80
CA ASN A 720 19.90 1.98 -9.00
C ASN A 720 18.46 1.46 -9.16
N VAL A 721 17.59 2.22 -9.82
CA VAL A 721 16.27 1.71 -10.19
C VAL A 721 16.46 0.57 -11.17
N GLY A 722 16.04 -0.63 -10.78
CA GLY A 722 16.14 -1.83 -11.62
C GLY A 722 15.03 -1.86 -12.68
N PHE A 723 15.38 -2.24 -13.89
CA PHE A 723 14.49 -2.56 -14.99
C PHE A 723 14.78 -3.96 -15.48
N THR A 724 13.74 -4.68 -15.82
CA THR A 724 13.87 -5.94 -16.56
C THR A 724 13.58 -5.66 -18.02
N ASN A 725 14.59 -5.71 -18.85
CA ASN A 725 14.39 -5.65 -20.29
C ASN A 725 14.00 -7.05 -20.78
N GLU A 726 12.72 -7.27 -20.95
CA GLU A 726 12.23 -8.51 -21.57
C GLU A 726 12.22 -8.32 -23.08
N VAL A 727 13.19 -8.91 -23.76
CA VAL A 727 13.22 -8.96 -25.23
C VAL A 727 12.45 -10.19 -25.68
N SER A 728 11.29 -9.99 -26.28
CA SER A 728 10.53 -11.06 -26.90
C SER A 728 11.25 -11.52 -28.17
N THR A 729 11.62 -12.78 -28.22
CA THR A 729 12.11 -13.45 -29.42
C THR A 729 11.08 -14.47 -29.91
N LEU A 730 11.15 -14.88 -31.16
CA LEU A 730 10.30 -15.95 -31.69
C LEU A 730 10.40 -17.26 -30.87
N ASN A 731 11.48 -17.43 -30.11
CA ASN A 731 11.79 -18.65 -29.34
C ASN A 731 11.60 -18.46 -27.84
N GLY A 732 11.13 -17.30 -27.36
CA GLY A 732 10.96 -17.03 -25.91
C GLY A 732 11.39 -15.61 -25.54
N PHE A 733 11.38 -15.32 -24.23
CA PHE A 733 11.86 -14.05 -23.70
C PHE A 733 13.29 -14.20 -23.21
N THR A 734 14.11 -13.19 -23.48
CA THR A 734 15.40 -13.01 -22.83
C THR A 734 15.32 -11.79 -21.93
N SER A 735 15.56 -11.96 -20.63
CA SER A 735 15.55 -10.88 -19.67
C SER A 735 16.96 -10.36 -19.42
N VAL A 736 17.16 -9.07 -19.56
CA VAL A 736 18.41 -8.38 -19.19
C VAL A 736 18.09 -7.34 -18.13
N ASN A 737 18.75 -7.39 -16.99
CA ASN A 737 18.61 -6.39 -15.94
C ASN A 737 19.40 -5.14 -16.31
N ALA A 738 18.74 -4.00 -16.33
CA ALA A 738 19.35 -2.69 -16.49
C ALA A 738 19.08 -1.84 -15.25
N PHE A 739 19.98 -0.92 -14.93
CA PHE A 739 19.81 0.01 -13.80
C PHE A 739 19.96 1.44 -14.30
N ALA A 740 19.15 2.33 -13.76
CA ALA A 740 19.24 3.76 -14.02
C ALA A 740 19.04 4.56 -12.74
N ASN A 741 19.47 5.81 -12.78
CA ASN A 741 19.10 6.79 -11.78
C ASN A 741 17.90 7.59 -12.28
N THR A 742 17.18 8.20 -11.36
CA THR A 742 16.05 9.08 -11.69
C THR A 742 16.16 10.39 -10.92
N ASN A 743 15.79 11.49 -11.55
CA ASN A 743 15.67 12.79 -10.94
C ASN A 743 14.23 13.30 -11.10
N THR A 744 13.63 13.78 -10.02
CA THR A 744 12.28 14.32 -10.04
C THR A 744 12.21 15.62 -9.25
N PHE A 745 11.69 16.66 -9.87
CA PHE A 745 11.27 17.90 -9.20
C PHE A 745 9.76 17.93 -9.13
N GLY A 746 9.22 18.41 -8.02
CA GLY A 746 7.78 18.52 -7.92
C GLY A 746 7.30 19.54 -6.90
N LEU A 747 6.03 19.88 -7.06
CA LEU A 747 5.24 20.71 -6.16
C LEU A 747 3.99 19.93 -5.76
N GLU A 748 3.80 19.75 -4.48
CA GLU A 748 2.61 19.19 -3.86
C GLU A 748 1.80 20.30 -3.21
N LEU A 749 0.50 20.34 -3.48
CA LEU A 749 -0.43 21.28 -2.90
C LEU A 749 -1.59 20.51 -2.28
N GLU A 750 -1.96 20.87 -1.08
CA GLU A 750 -3.11 20.34 -0.36
C GLU A 750 -3.80 21.49 0.35
N GLY A 751 -5.12 21.62 0.23
CA GLY A 751 -5.81 22.69 0.89
C GLY A 751 -7.32 22.54 0.90
N GLY A 752 -7.96 23.39 1.68
CA GLY A 752 -9.40 23.45 1.79
C GLY A 752 -9.90 24.85 2.13
N ILE A 753 -11.08 25.17 1.65
CA ILE A 753 -11.82 26.36 2.03
C ILE A 753 -13.18 25.96 2.62
N PHE A 754 -13.52 26.57 3.74
CA PHE A 754 -14.73 26.30 4.55
C PHE A 754 -15.48 27.62 4.81
N PRO A 755 -15.93 28.31 3.76
CA PRO A 755 -16.42 29.70 3.89
C PRO A 755 -17.73 29.81 4.64
N ILE A 756 -18.54 28.75 4.59
CA ILE A 756 -19.91 28.71 5.19
C ILE A 756 -20.22 27.25 5.61
N GLU A 757 -21.15 27.09 6.54
CA GLU A 757 -21.45 25.75 7.11
C GLU A 757 -21.97 24.72 6.10
N TRP A 758 -22.62 25.18 5.04
CA TRP A 758 -23.23 24.29 4.05
C TRP A 758 -22.36 24.00 2.84
N PHE A 759 -21.18 24.65 2.68
CA PHE A 759 -20.27 24.42 1.56
C PHE A 759 -18.81 24.38 2.00
N ASP A 760 -18.08 23.42 1.49
CA ASP A 760 -16.64 23.33 1.57
C ASP A 760 -16.04 22.84 0.24
N LEU A 761 -14.79 23.17 0.03
CA LEU A 761 -14.01 22.67 -1.10
C LEU A 761 -12.64 22.24 -0.58
N SER A 762 -12.30 20.98 -0.76
CA SER A 762 -10.92 20.50 -0.59
C SER A 762 -10.29 20.19 -1.95
N ALA A 763 -8.99 20.41 -2.05
CA ALA A 763 -8.25 20.13 -3.28
C ALA A 763 -6.85 19.65 -2.97
N THR A 764 -6.35 18.76 -3.82
CA THR A 764 -4.94 18.32 -3.85
C THR A 764 -4.42 18.44 -5.27
N ALA A 765 -3.15 18.79 -5.42
CA ALA A 765 -2.47 18.80 -6.71
C ALA A 765 -1.02 18.37 -6.57
N THR A 766 -0.53 17.68 -7.59
CA THR A 766 0.87 17.34 -7.76
C THR A 766 1.30 17.77 -9.15
N LEU A 767 2.30 18.62 -9.22
CA LEU A 767 2.98 19.00 -10.45
C LEU A 767 4.39 18.48 -10.35
N GLN A 768 4.84 17.65 -11.30
CA GLN A 768 6.16 17.04 -11.21
C GLN A 768 6.79 16.81 -12.58
N HIS A 769 8.11 16.76 -12.58
CA HIS A 769 8.92 16.51 -13.73
C HIS A 769 10.00 15.52 -13.38
N GLY A 770 9.86 14.30 -13.85
CA GLY A 770 10.79 13.20 -13.58
C GLY A 770 11.44 12.68 -14.84
N GLU A 771 12.74 12.39 -14.77
CA GLU A 771 13.57 11.93 -15.89
C GLU A 771 14.53 10.83 -15.43
N TYR A 772 14.88 9.94 -16.38
CA TYR A 772 15.98 9.00 -16.20
C TYR A 772 17.32 9.68 -16.38
N GLU A 773 18.32 9.27 -15.61
CA GLU A 773 19.70 9.70 -15.69
C GLU A 773 20.59 8.48 -15.90
N GLY A 774 21.40 8.52 -16.96
CA GLY A 774 22.39 7.50 -17.27
C GLY A 774 21.79 6.15 -17.75
N LEU A 775 20.56 6.14 -18.21
CA LEU A 775 19.91 4.92 -18.70
C LEU A 775 20.38 4.59 -20.11
N LYS A 776 21.07 3.47 -20.23
CA LYS A 776 21.47 2.87 -21.49
C LYS A 776 20.87 1.50 -21.60
N ALA A 777 20.25 1.22 -22.74
CA ALA A 777 19.70 -0.10 -23.03
C ALA A 777 20.58 -0.84 -24.04
N GLU A 778 20.85 -2.08 -23.75
CA GLU A 778 21.57 -2.96 -24.66
C GLU A 778 20.58 -3.78 -25.49
N ALA A 779 20.76 -3.79 -26.83
CA ALA A 779 20.04 -4.68 -27.71
C ALA A 779 20.84 -5.96 -27.91
N VAL A 780 20.15 -7.10 -27.96
CA VAL A 780 20.76 -8.36 -28.35
C VAL A 780 20.62 -8.52 -29.86
N SER A 781 21.73 -8.48 -30.60
CA SER A 781 21.78 -8.77 -32.01
C SER A 781 22.71 -9.98 -32.27
N GLY A 782 22.19 -11.07 -32.83
CA GLY A 782 22.97 -12.25 -33.15
C GLY A 782 23.60 -12.96 -31.95
N GLY A 783 23.02 -12.80 -30.72
CA GLY A 783 23.53 -13.38 -29.49
C GLY A 783 24.61 -12.55 -28.79
N THR A 784 24.94 -11.36 -29.30
CA THR A 784 25.90 -10.43 -28.71
C THR A 784 25.17 -9.20 -28.21
N LEU A 785 25.43 -8.79 -26.95
CA LEU A 785 24.95 -7.55 -26.37
C LEU A 785 25.61 -6.36 -27.08
N THR A 786 24.81 -5.47 -27.63
CA THR A 786 25.28 -4.22 -28.25
C THR A 786 24.60 -3.05 -27.58
N GLU A 787 25.34 -2.00 -27.24
CA GLU A 787 24.76 -0.73 -26.77
C GLU A 787 23.94 -0.10 -27.89
N ALA A 788 22.64 -0.20 -27.81
CA ALA A 788 21.76 0.18 -28.90
C ALA A 788 21.13 1.55 -28.70
N TYR A 789 20.79 1.93 -27.46
CA TYR A 789 19.95 3.11 -27.19
C TYR A 789 20.41 3.85 -25.93
N ASN A 790 20.36 5.18 -26.00
CA ASN A 790 20.54 6.07 -24.86
C ASN A 790 19.18 6.72 -24.53
N TYR A 791 18.66 6.44 -23.34
CA TYR A 791 17.39 7.00 -22.85
C TYR A 791 17.59 8.03 -21.73
N ASP A 792 18.79 8.60 -21.64
CA ASP A 792 19.08 9.71 -20.73
C ASP A 792 18.16 10.90 -21.00
N GLY A 793 17.56 11.46 -19.93
CA GLY A 793 16.58 12.55 -20.04
C GLY A 793 15.18 12.15 -20.48
N HIS A 794 14.91 10.85 -20.75
CA HIS A 794 13.55 10.39 -21.02
C HIS A 794 12.66 10.46 -19.76
N ARG A 795 11.36 10.68 -19.98
CA ARG A 795 10.37 10.76 -18.91
C ARG A 795 10.20 9.43 -18.18
N LEU A 796 9.99 9.53 -16.89
CA LEU A 796 9.68 8.36 -16.07
C LEU A 796 8.38 7.69 -16.51
N ILE A 797 8.40 6.36 -16.57
CA ILE A 797 7.22 5.56 -16.94
C ILE A 797 6.11 5.73 -15.92
N ARG A 798 4.88 5.87 -16.46
CA ARG A 798 3.63 5.90 -15.70
C ARG A 798 3.56 6.98 -14.60
N VAL A 799 4.45 7.98 -14.64
CA VAL A 799 4.45 9.12 -13.73
C VAL A 799 3.78 10.31 -14.42
N PRO A 800 2.62 10.79 -13.95
CA PRO A 800 1.95 11.94 -14.51
C PRO A 800 2.70 13.24 -14.18
N GLN A 801 2.71 14.18 -15.13
CA GLN A 801 3.27 15.51 -14.88
C GLN A 801 2.38 16.38 -14.02
N ALA A 802 1.07 16.13 -14.07
CA ALA A 802 0.07 16.83 -13.28
C ALA A 802 -1.01 15.85 -12.85
N SER A 803 -1.32 15.84 -11.55
CA SER A 803 -2.46 15.17 -10.95
C SER A 803 -3.20 16.18 -10.10
N VAL A 804 -4.50 16.32 -10.32
CA VAL A 804 -5.34 17.29 -9.60
C VAL A 804 -6.61 16.60 -9.14
N ARG A 805 -6.94 16.76 -7.86
CA ARG A 805 -8.22 16.31 -7.30
C ARG A 805 -8.91 17.47 -6.59
N ALA A 806 -10.14 17.73 -6.95
CA ALA A 806 -10.99 18.75 -6.33
C ALA A 806 -12.28 18.09 -5.80
N VAL A 807 -12.63 18.41 -4.56
CA VAL A 807 -13.78 17.80 -3.87
C VAL A 807 -14.67 18.92 -3.30
N PRO A 808 -15.56 19.50 -4.10
CA PRO A 808 -16.64 20.34 -3.58
C PRO A 808 -17.60 19.49 -2.77
N GLY A 809 -17.99 20.01 -1.62
CA GLY A 809 -18.87 19.35 -0.67
C GLY A 809 -20.00 20.25 -0.17
N PHE A 810 -21.16 19.68 0.04
CA PHE A 810 -22.37 20.37 0.47
C PHE A 810 -22.96 19.66 1.69
N ASN A 811 -23.16 20.41 2.76
CA ASN A 811 -23.84 20.00 3.99
C ASN A 811 -25.25 20.65 4.00
N LEU A 812 -26.27 19.86 3.77
CA LEU A 812 -27.63 20.31 3.59
C LEU A 812 -28.53 19.84 4.75
N PHE A 813 -29.68 20.49 4.93
CA PHE A 813 -30.69 20.12 5.92
C PHE A 813 -30.13 20.00 7.35
N ARG A 814 -29.34 21.01 7.80
CA ARG A 814 -28.67 21.03 9.11
C ARG A 814 -27.76 19.81 9.30
N ASN A 815 -26.88 19.55 8.33
CA ASN A 815 -25.91 18.43 8.30
C ASN A 815 -26.55 17.02 8.31
N ARG A 816 -27.83 16.91 7.90
CA ARG A 816 -28.45 15.59 7.69
C ARG A 816 -28.05 14.95 6.37
N LEU A 817 -27.85 15.75 5.33
CA LEU A 817 -27.39 15.30 4.02
C LEU A 817 -26.01 15.89 3.75
N ARG A 818 -25.02 15.05 3.54
CA ARG A 818 -23.74 15.40 2.94
C ARG A 818 -23.73 14.91 1.50
N LEU A 819 -23.38 15.79 0.57
CA LEU A 819 -23.16 15.48 -0.84
C LEU A 819 -21.78 16.01 -1.24
N GLN A 820 -20.97 15.20 -1.92
CA GLN A 820 -19.71 15.67 -2.49
C GLN A 820 -19.45 15.03 -3.86
N SER A 821 -18.60 15.68 -4.64
CA SER A 821 -18.10 15.13 -5.90
C SER A 821 -16.59 15.18 -5.88
N ALA A 822 -15.94 14.08 -6.25
CA ALA A 822 -14.50 14.07 -6.48
C ALA A 822 -14.23 14.18 -7.98
N ILE A 823 -13.56 15.25 -8.40
CA ILE A 823 -13.14 15.50 -9.77
C ILE A 823 -11.64 15.26 -9.83
N GLU A 824 -11.20 14.21 -10.53
CA GLU A 824 -9.83 13.79 -10.64
C GLU A 824 -9.33 13.99 -12.08
N TYR A 825 -8.26 14.74 -12.25
CA TYR A 825 -7.55 14.92 -13.52
C TYR A 825 -6.16 14.31 -13.41
N GLU A 826 -5.85 13.42 -14.37
CA GLU A 826 -4.54 12.81 -14.50
C GLU A 826 -3.93 13.17 -15.86
N GLY A 827 -2.72 13.71 -15.81
CA GLY A 827 -1.98 14.14 -16.98
C GLY A 827 -1.48 12.99 -17.85
N LYS A 828 -0.95 13.31 -19.01
CA LYS A 828 -0.30 12.38 -19.94
C LYS A 828 0.88 11.66 -19.28
N ARG A 829 1.03 10.36 -19.55
CA ARG A 829 2.11 9.48 -19.09
C ARG A 829 2.64 8.65 -20.25
N TYR A 830 3.73 7.91 -20.01
CA TYR A 830 4.30 6.96 -20.97
C TYR A 830 4.29 5.55 -20.36
N THR A 831 4.14 4.51 -21.20
CA THR A 831 4.17 3.12 -20.74
C THR A 831 5.57 2.56 -20.68
N ASP A 832 6.48 3.06 -21.50
CA ASP A 832 7.81 2.53 -21.74
C ASP A 832 8.90 3.61 -21.55
N VAL A 833 10.11 3.17 -21.27
CA VAL A 833 11.28 4.04 -21.05
C VAL A 833 11.64 4.83 -22.30
N ALA A 834 11.45 4.25 -23.48
CA ALA A 834 11.67 4.91 -24.76
C ALA A 834 10.69 6.07 -25.01
N ASN A 835 9.65 6.22 -24.17
CA ASN A 835 8.55 7.17 -24.33
C ASN A 835 7.84 7.05 -25.71
N SER A 836 7.83 5.84 -26.25
CA SER A 836 7.27 5.55 -27.57
C SER A 836 5.74 5.40 -27.55
N GLN A 837 5.17 4.96 -26.44
CA GLN A 837 3.73 4.78 -26.29
C GLN A 837 3.16 5.65 -25.17
N ILE A 838 2.09 6.39 -25.50
CA ILE A 838 1.47 7.38 -24.61
C ILE A 838 0.22 6.79 -23.95
N LEU A 839 0.10 6.99 -22.64
CA LEU A 839 -1.15 6.91 -21.89
C LEU A 839 -1.77 8.32 -21.84
N PRO A 840 -2.88 8.58 -22.53
CA PRO A 840 -3.50 9.89 -22.57
C PRO A 840 -3.94 10.41 -21.21
N ALA A 841 -4.04 11.71 -21.09
CA ALA A 841 -4.68 12.34 -19.93
C ALA A 841 -6.17 11.96 -19.88
N TYR A 842 -6.72 11.89 -18.65
CA TYR A 842 -8.15 11.65 -18.46
C TYR A 842 -8.71 12.45 -17.28
N THR A 843 -10.02 12.57 -17.23
CA THR A 843 -10.78 13.10 -16.09
C THR A 843 -11.78 12.05 -15.64
N LYS A 844 -11.81 11.80 -14.33
CA LYS A 844 -12.78 10.95 -13.64
C LYS A 844 -13.60 11.78 -12.68
N VAL A 845 -14.89 11.47 -12.55
CA VAL A 845 -15.79 12.14 -11.60
C VAL A 845 -16.49 11.09 -10.76
N ASP A 846 -16.38 11.21 -9.43
CA ASP A 846 -17.10 10.39 -8.46
C ASP A 846 -18.13 11.26 -7.72
N ILE A 847 -19.19 10.64 -7.22
CA ILE A 847 -20.19 11.29 -6.36
C ILE A 847 -20.40 10.44 -5.12
N ASP A 848 -20.30 11.08 -3.97
CA ASP A 848 -20.53 10.47 -2.67
C ASP A 848 -21.62 11.23 -1.93
N ALA A 849 -22.53 10.49 -1.31
CA ALA A 849 -23.60 11.07 -0.49
C ALA A 849 -23.74 10.31 0.84
N SER A 850 -24.11 11.01 1.90
CA SER A 850 -24.57 10.37 3.12
C SER A 850 -25.77 11.07 3.71
N VAL A 851 -26.72 10.28 4.21
CA VAL A 851 -27.97 10.77 4.84
C VAL A 851 -28.04 10.22 6.26
N LYS A 852 -28.02 11.09 7.26
CA LYS A 852 -28.31 10.75 8.66
C LYS A 852 -29.82 10.61 8.83
N VAL A 853 -30.32 9.37 8.82
CA VAL A 853 -31.73 9.06 8.98
C VAL A 853 -32.16 9.26 10.43
N THR A 854 -31.37 8.70 11.37
CA THR A 854 -31.45 8.93 12.82
C THR A 854 -30.08 9.33 13.35
N LYS A 855 -29.91 9.42 14.66
CA LYS A 855 -28.59 9.62 15.29
C LYS A 855 -27.70 8.40 15.11
N GLU A 856 -28.30 7.22 15.05
CA GLU A 856 -27.63 5.93 14.97
C GLU A 856 -27.50 5.41 13.53
N ILE A 857 -28.47 5.74 12.64
CA ILE A 857 -28.54 5.21 11.29
C ILE A 857 -28.09 6.24 10.26
N THR A 858 -27.09 5.88 9.47
CA THR A 858 -26.63 6.66 8.31
C THR A 858 -26.67 5.79 7.05
N VAL A 859 -27.21 6.33 5.97
CA VAL A 859 -27.18 5.70 4.63
C VAL A 859 -26.14 6.41 3.79
N PHE A 860 -25.30 5.64 3.09
CA PHE A 860 -24.30 6.15 2.16
C PHE A 860 -24.63 5.69 0.75
N GLY A 861 -24.38 6.54 -0.23
CA GLY A 861 -24.43 6.22 -1.64
C GLY A 861 -23.13 6.69 -2.31
N VAL A 862 -22.52 5.81 -3.08
CA VAL A 862 -21.28 6.08 -3.81
C VAL A 862 -21.49 5.75 -5.29
N ILE A 863 -21.08 6.64 -6.16
CA ILE A 863 -21.02 6.44 -7.61
C ILE A 863 -19.58 6.68 -8.03
N ASP A 864 -18.87 5.61 -8.31
CA ASP A 864 -17.53 5.69 -8.88
C ASP A 864 -17.60 5.88 -10.38
N ASN A 865 -16.67 6.68 -10.93
CA ASN A 865 -16.52 6.93 -12.37
C ASN A 865 -17.85 7.28 -13.07
N LEU A 866 -18.58 8.28 -12.54
CA LEU A 866 -19.90 8.71 -13.04
C LEU A 866 -19.92 8.91 -14.56
N THR A 867 -18.87 9.48 -15.11
CA THR A 867 -18.73 9.77 -16.55
C THR A 867 -18.38 8.53 -17.37
N ASN A 868 -18.16 7.38 -16.73
CA ASN A 868 -17.69 6.14 -17.34
C ASN A 868 -16.44 6.36 -18.22
N SER A 869 -15.49 7.15 -17.70
CA SER A 869 -14.23 7.49 -18.38
C SER A 869 -13.39 6.24 -18.63
N LEU A 870 -12.87 6.08 -19.84
CA LEU A 870 -11.96 5.00 -20.23
C LEU A 870 -10.49 5.42 -20.04
N GLY A 871 -10.13 6.05 -18.91
CA GLY A 871 -8.75 6.43 -18.65
C GLY A 871 -7.83 5.19 -18.57
N LEU A 872 -6.65 5.25 -19.17
CA LEU A 872 -5.68 4.16 -19.08
C LEU A 872 -4.74 4.41 -17.89
N THR A 873 -4.54 3.43 -17.04
CA THR A 873 -3.61 3.50 -15.91
C THR A 873 -2.27 2.88 -16.25
N GLU A 874 -2.29 1.79 -17.02
CA GLU A 874 -1.15 0.97 -17.37
C GLU A 874 -1.29 0.51 -18.82
N GLY A 875 -0.20 0.20 -19.48
CA GLY A 875 -0.18 -0.40 -20.81
C GLY A 875 0.85 -1.52 -20.84
N ASN A 876 0.84 -2.32 -21.87
CA ASN A 876 1.92 -3.24 -22.16
C ASN A 876 3.05 -2.46 -22.87
N PRO A 877 4.30 -2.50 -22.44
CA PRO A 877 4.89 -3.34 -21.40
C PRO A 877 4.56 -2.87 -19.99
N ARG A 878 4.58 -3.84 -19.10
CA ARG A 878 4.50 -3.58 -17.66
C ARG A 878 5.86 -3.18 -17.13
N ALA A 879 5.86 -2.58 -15.97
CA ALA A 879 6.98 -2.25 -15.12
C ALA A 879 8.38 -2.48 -15.71
N GLY A 880 8.97 -1.45 -16.28
CA GLY A 880 10.38 -1.42 -16.57
C GLY A 880 10.82 -1.91 -17.94
N GLU A 881 9.93 -2.26 -18.84
CA GLU A 881 10.32 -2.52 -20.23
C GLU A 881 10.88 -1.27 -20.88
N ILE A 882 11.95 -1.45 -21.62
CA ILE A 882 12.67 -0.35 -22.26
C ILE A 882 11.90 0.21 -23.44
N GLN A 883 11.34 -0.68 -24.30
CA GLN A 883 10.52 -0.29 -25.44
C GLN A 883 9.30 -1.20 -25.56
N SER A 884 8.12 -0.62 -25.71
CA SER A 884 6.91 -1.38 -25.98
C SER A 884 6.97 -2.09 -27.33
N ASN A 885 6.76 -3.41 -27.34
CA ASN A 885 6.57 -4.17 -28.55
C ASN A 885 5.30 -3.75 -29.31
N GLU A 886 4.39 -3.06 -28.66
CA GLU A 886 3.12 -2.57 -29.20
C GLU A 886 3.18 -1.09 -29.58
N ALA A 887 4.33 -0.42 -29.42
CA ALA A 887 4.50 0.96 -29.83
C ALA A 887 4.18 1.12 -31.31
N ASN A 888 3.29 2.09 -31.62
CA ASN A 888 2.79 2.34 -32.98
C ASN A 888 1.97 1.20 -33.64
N GLN A 889 1.60 0.18 -32.85
CA GLN A 889 0.67 -0.85 -33.33
C GLN A 889 -0.77 -0.33 -33.30
N PHE A 890 -1.58 -0.78 -34.26
CA PHE A 890 -3.01 -0.43 -34.30
C PHE A 890 -3.79 -1.08 -33.16
N TYR A 891 -3.40 -2.27 -32.73
CA TYR A 891 -3.95 -3.04 -31.63
C TYR A 891 -2.91 -3.15 -30.53
N PHE A 892 -3.32 -2.95 -29.27
CA PHE A 892 -2.43 -3.03 -28.12
C PHE A 892 -3.18 -3.43 -26.85
N LEU A 893 -2.45 -3.80 -25.83
CA LEU A 893 -2.97 -4.18 -24.53
C LEU A 893 -2.77 -3.04 -23.53
N ALA A 894 -3.79 -2.66 -22.77
CA ALA A 894 -3.69 -1.65 -21.72
C ALA A 894 -4.72 -1.90 -20.63
N ARG A 895 -4.47 -1.37 -19.42
CA ARG A 895 -5.39 -1.48 -18.31
C ARG A 895 -6.19 -0.19 -18.13
N PRO A 896 -7.48 -0.18 -18.50
CA PRO A 896 -8.33 0.97 -18.29
C PRO A 896 -8.81 1.05 -16.85
N LEU A 897 -9.29 2.25 -16.45
CA LEU A 897 -10.05 2.45 -15.23
C LEU A 897 -11.22 1.45 -15.14
N LEU A 898 -11.61 1.14 -13.93
CA LEU A 898 -12.85 0.41 -13.69
C LEU A 898 -14.04 1.25 -14.17
N GLY A 899 -15.06 0.60 -14.71
CA GLY A 899 -16.27 1.23 -15.20
C GLY A 899 -17.06 1.93 -14.09
N ARG A 900 -18.08 2.70 -14.49
CA ARG A 900 -18.99 3.30 -13.52
C ARG A 900 -19.66 2.23 -12.67
N SER A 901 -19.65 2.42 -11.35
CA SER A 901 -20.29 1.52 -10.40
C SER A 901 -21.08 2.26 -9.34
N PHE A 902 -22.07 1.58 -8.77
CA PHE A 902 -22.96 2.09 -7.72
C PHE A 902 -22.85 1.21 -6.48
N LYS A 903 -22.79 1.86 -5.31
CA LYS A 903 -22.79 1.18 -4.02
C LYS A 903 -23.68 1.94 -3.04
N ILE A 904 -24.53 1.23 -2.30
CA ILE A 904 -25.32 1.76 -1.19
C ILE A 904 -24.92 1.00 0.07
N SER A 905 -24.76 1.75 1.16
CA SER A 905 -24.45 1.17 2.46
C SER A 905 -25.35 1.75 3.54
N ILE A 906 -25.80 0.90 4.46
CA ILE A 906 -26.54 1.30 5.65
C ILE A 906 -25.65 0.99 6.85
N ARG A 907 -25.37 2.00 7.66
CA ARG A 907 -24.57 1.88 8.88
C ARG A 907 -25.41 2.20 10.10
N TYR A 908 -25.38 1.29 11.06
CA TYR A 908 -25.91 1.47 12.41
C TYR A 908 -24.76 1.63 13.40
N LYS A 909 -24.77 2.70 14.20
CA LYS A 909 -23.80 2.98 15.26
C LYS A 909 -24.56 3.14 16.59
N PHE A 910 -24.05 2.50 17.67
CA PHE A 910 -24.64 2.60 19.03
C PHE A 910 -23.56 2.78 20.09
#